data_1f18c2fa02c6d738e9ccb04d061638c2
#
_entry.id   1f18c2fa02c6d738e9ccb04d061638c2
#
_cell.length_a   1.000
_cell.length_b   1.000
_cell.length_c   1.000
_cell.angle_alpha   90.00
_cell.angle_beta   90.00
_cell.angle_gamma   90.00
#
_symmetry.space_group_name_H-M   'P 1'
#
loop_
_entity.id
_entity.type
_entity.pdbx_description
1 polymer ?
#
loop_
_entity_poly.entity_id
_entity_poly.type
_entity_poly.pdbx_seq_one_letter_code
_entity_poly.pdbx_strand_id
1 'polypeptide(L)'
;MSIQEEIQQLQKELAHHAYLYYVKNAPVISDYDYDVLYRKLVDLETAHPEFIVPTSPTQRVGAKVEGSFEKVVHGQRMLSLGNVFNDAEVEQFGLRCEKELGHTPQYVVELKIDGLAVNLHYENGLFVRAVTRGDGRVGEDVTANVKTIQSIPLVIDNAPPFIEIRGEAYMPHREFKRINEEREEAGLQTFVNPRNAAAGSLRQQDPAITASRNLDFFAYAIGSSEGSSIHTQYDLLQQLETFKFHVNPHYKLCHSIAEVVEHIHYWEVERHQLPYDTDGMVIKVNNFEDQETLGTTAKDPKWATAFKYPPEEVETIVKDITINVGRTGVLTPTAELESVFVSGTNVSRATLHNEDFIKEKDIRIGDTVRIHKAAEIIPEVISVVVDKRKSDSVPYEIPNACPVCESPTMRREGEVAIYCSNEHCPAVEKEGIIHFASRDAMNVDGLGPSIVEALVTNHRIETVVDLYHLKEEDITSLERMGKKSAQNLLKAIDDSKQRGLGRVLFGLGIRLIGAKAGQTIAKYFTSIDSLMNATIDELTNIDEIGPTMAKSLVEYFGNERNRQLIEELRHAGVRLEEEVQEAAGNELEGQIIVLTGKLTSMGRTEAGAILEAHGAKVTGSVSKKTTLVIAGDDAGSKLMKAEQLGIPVMDEQGLLDLIKDF
;
A
#
# COMPACT_ATOMS: atom_id res chain seq x y z
N MET A 1 -46.56 5.30 22.14
CA MET A 1 -45.40 5.29 21.25
C MET A 1 -45.78 4.41 20.05
N SER A 2 -45.64 4.90 18.86
CA SER A 2 -45.82 4.04 17.66
C SER A 2 -44.71 3.00 17.56
N ILE A 3 -44.96 1.91 16.85
CA ILE A 3 -43.92 0.85 16.64
C ILE A 3 -42.65 1.46 16.01
N GLN A 4 -42.82 2.37 15.06
CA GLN A 4 -41.71 3.07 14.44
C GLN A 4 -40.90 3.91 15.46
N GLU A 5 -41.56 4.63 16.35
CA GLU A 5 -40.89 5.39 17.41
C GLU A 5 -40.14 4.47 18.39
N GLU A 6 -40.72 3.30 18.72
CA GLU A 6 -40.08 2.30 19.59
C GLU A 6 -38.80 1.72 18.94
N ILE A 7 -38.85 1.37 17.66
CA ILE A 7 -37.67 0.89 16.88
C ILE A 7 -36.58 1.98 16.90
N GLN A 8 -36.92 3.24 16.57
CA GLN A 8 -35.96 4.33 16.56
C GLN A 8 -35.34 4.60 17.94
N GLN A 9 -36.14 4.48 19.01
CA GLN A 9 -35.64 4.64 20.37
C GLN A 9 -34.65 3.54 20.74
N LEU A 10 -34.96 2.27 20.42
CA LEU A 10 -34.06 1.12 20.65
C LEU A 10 -32.78 1.22 19.86
N GLN A 11 -32.84 1.65 18.59
CA GLN A 11 -31.65 1.88 17.77
C GLN A 11 -30.71 2.90 18.39
N LYS A 12 -31.23 4.03 18.88
CA LYS A 12 -30.46 5.09 19.57
C LYS A 12 -29.87 4.60 20.90
N GLU A 13 -30.66 3.87 21.67
CA GLU A 13 -30.26 3.34 22.99
C GLU A 13 -29.11 2.30 22.81
N LEU A 14 -29.27 1.36 21.91
CA LEU A 14 -28.23 0.38 21.60
C LEU A 14 -26.95 1.03 21.04
N ALA A 15 -27.07 2.02 20.16
CA ALA A 15 -25.92 2.76 19.67
C ALA A 15 -25.20 3.51 20.80
N HIS A 16 -25.95 4.08 21.76
CA HIS A 16 -25.37 4.74 22.93
C HIS A 16 -24.64 3.75 23.85
N HIS A 17 -25.22 2.60 24.14
CA HIS A 17 -24.57 1.58 24.97
C HIS A 17 -23.35 0.97 24.28
N ALA A 18 -23.40 0.75 22.98
CA ALA A 18 -22.24 0.33 22.19
C ALA A 18 -21.10 1.37 22.26
N TYR A 19 -21.42 2.67 22.15
CA TYR A 19 -20.42 3.74 22.31
C TYR A 19 -19.79 3.74 23.72
N LEU A 20 -20.59 3.60 24.77
CA LEU A 20 -20.08 3.54 26.15
C LEU A 20 -19.17 2.31 26.36
N TYR A 21 -19.53 1.17 25.77
CA TYR A 21 -18.78 -0.07 25.89
C TYR A 21 -17.47 -0.05 25.06
N TYR A 22 -17.60 0.15 23.74
CA TYR A 22 -16.46 -0.02 22.80
C TYR A 22 -15.54 1.21 22.69
N VAL A 23 -16.07 2.43 22.93
CA VAL A 23 -15.28 3.66 22.77
C VAL A 23 -14.85 4.24 24.10
N LYS A 24 -15.76 4.32 25.08
CA LYS A 24 -15.47 4.93 26.40
C LYS A 24 -14.97 3.93 27.44
N ASN A 25 -15.05 2.63 27.17
CA ASN A 25 -14.73 1.55 28.13
C ASN A 25 -15.40 1.77 29.51
N ALA A 26 -16.63 2.27 29.48
CA ALA A 26 -17.43 2.63 30.64
C ALA A 26 -18.88 2.16 30.50
N PRO A 27 -19.13 0.84 30.42
CA PRO A 27 -20.48 0.29 30.28
C PRO A 27 -21.34 0.66 31.50
N VAL A 28 -22.61 1.03 31.25
CA VAL A 28 -23.58 1.38 32.28
C VAL A 28 -24.70 0.35 32.41
N ILE A 29 -24.75 -0.65 31.53
CA ILE A 29 -25.63 -1.81 31.60
C ILE A 29 -24.80 -3.08 31.48
N SER A 30 -25.38 -4.22 31.90
CA SER A 30 -24.74 -5.53 31.72
C SER A 30 -24.81 -5.99 30.27
N ASP A 31 -23.92 -6.93 29.87
CA ASP A 31 -23.97 -7.58 28.55
C ASP A 31 -25.33 -8.27 28.33
N TYR A 32 -25.89 -8.87 29.38
CA TYR A 32 -27.21 -9.47 29.36
C TYR A 32 -28.33 -8.47 29.03
N ASP A 33 -28.34 -7.30 29.67
CA ASP A 33 -29.33 -6.26 29.40
C ASP A 33 -29.20 -5.70 27.99
N TYR A 34 -27.98 -5.54 27.50
CA TYR A 34 -27.71 -5.17 26.10
C TYR A 34 -28.28 -6.21 25.11
N ASP A 35 -28.05 -7.48 25.37
CA ASP A 35 -28.55 -8.59 24.52
C ASP A 35 -30.09 -8.65 24.52
N VAL A 36 -30.74 -8.36 25.66
CA VAL A 36 -32.20 -8.28 25.75
C VAL A 36 -32.73 -7.14 24.86
N LEU A 37 -32.14 -5.95 24.95
CA LEU A 37 -32.52 -4.80 24.10
C LEU A 37 -32.27 -5.09 22.61
N TYR A 38 -31.12 -5.71 22.29
CA TYR A 38 -30.77 -6.08 20.93
C TYR A 38 -31.77 -7.11 20.35
N ARG A 39 -32.12 -8.16 21.09
CA ARG A 39 -33.09 -9.16 20.67
C ARG A 39 -34.46 -8.54 20.44
N LYS A 40 -34.89 -7.63 21.34
CA LYS A 40 -36.14 -6.88 21.18
C LYS A 40 -36.17 -6.07 19.89
N LEU A 41 -35.05 -5.41 19.54
CA LEU A 41 -34.93 -4.70 18.26
C LEU A 41 -35.03 -5.65 17.06
N VAL A 42 -34.35 -6.79 17.10
CA VAL A 42 -34.41 -7.82 16.05
C VAL A 42 -35.83 -8.31 15.84
N ASP A 43 -36.56 -8.61 16.92
CA ASP A 43 -37.95 -9.09 16.86
C ASP A 43 -38.88 -8.04 16.23
N LEU A 44 -38.75 -6.78 16.63
CA LEU A 44 -39.54 -5.67 16.07
C LEU A 44 -39.22 -5.42 14.60
N GLU A 45 -37.95 -5.40 14.21
CA GLU A 45 -37.54 -5.21 12.81
C GLU A 45 -37.92 -6.40 11.92
N THR A 46 -37.95 -7.62 12.49
CA THR A 46 -38.42 -8.81 11.77
C THR A 46 -39.92 -8.74 11.51
N ALA A 47 -40.68 -8.26 12.51
CA ALA A 47 -42.13 -8.09 12.37
C ALA A 47 -42.52 -6.89 11.48
N HIS A 48 -41.63 -5.90 11.35
CA HIS A 48 -41.85 -4.65 10.62
C HIS A 48 -40.65 -4.29 9.73
N PRO A 49 -40.40 -5.08 8.66
CA PRO A 49 -39.24 -4.88 7.78
C PRO A 49 -39.19 -3.51 7.11
N GLU A 50 -40.35 -2.85 6.95
CA GLU A 50 -40.48 -1.51 6.38
C GLU A 50 -39.81 -0.40 7.22
N PHE A 51 -39.48 -0.66 8.48
CA PHE A 51 -38.79 0.28 9.37
C PHE A 51 -37.32 -0.02 9.57
N ILE A 52 -36.79 -1.07 8.91
CA ILE A 52 -35.35 -1.37 8.93
C ILE A 52 -34.60 -0.27 8.19
N VAL A 53 -33.62 0.33 8.87
CA VAL A 53 -32.70 1.30 8.26
C VAL A 53 -31.30 0.69 8.12
N PRO A 54 -30.52 1.04 7.06
CA PRO A 54 -29.19 0.51 6.85
C PRO A 54 -28.20 0.75 8.01
N THR A 55 -28.50 1.75 8.84
CA THR A 55 -27.70 2.14 10.01
C THR A 55 -28.17 1.50 11.32
N SER A 56 -29.16 0.60 11.28
CA SER A 56 -29.56 -0.15 12.48
C SER A 56 -28.39 -1.00 13.00
N PRO A 57 -28.23 -1.11 14.34
CA PRO A 57 -27.28 -2.03 14.94
C PRO A 57 -27.43 -3.49 14.44
N THR A 58 -28.65 -3.92 14.07
CA THR A 58 -28.93 -5.24 13.53
C THR A 58 -28.39 -5.45 12.10
N GLN A 59 -28.09 -4.37 11.38
CA GLN A 59 -27.61 -4.39 10.00
C GLN A 59 -26.08 -4.27 9.87
N ARG A 60 -25.34 -4.44 10.98
CA ARG A 60 -23.86 -4.36 10.96
C ARG A 60 -23.22 -5.52 10.18
N VAL A 61 -23.77 -6.72 10.24
CA VAL A 61 -23.29 -7.87 9.47
C VAL A 61 -24.11 -8.00 8.19
N GLY A 62 -23.51 -7.65 7.07
CA GLY A 62 -24.13 -7.67 5.74
C GLY A 62 -24.02 -9.03 5.05
N ALA A 63 -24.51 -9.10 3.82
CA ALA A 63 -24.38 -10.28 2.94
C ALA A 63 -22.91 -10.50 2.52
N LYS A 64 -22.59 -11.73 2.10
CA LYS A 64 -21.28 -12.07 1.55
C LYS A 64 -20.99 -11.27 0.30
N VAL A 65 -19.73 -10.82 0.17
CA VAL A 65 -19.23 -10.17 -1.03
C VAL A 65 -18.98 -11.24 -2.10
N GLU A 66 -19.61 -11.11 -3.26
CA GLU A 66 -19.38 -12.00 -4.39
C GLU A 66 -18.25 -11.45 -5.28
N GLY A 67 -17.22 -12.25 -5.51
CA GLY A 67 -16.09 -11.89 -6.38
C GLY A 67 -14.97 -11.12 -5.69
N SER A 68 -14.32 -10.18 -6.39
CA SER A 68 -13.26 -9.29 -5.88
C SER A 68 -13.85 -8.01 -5.32
N PHE A 69 -13.15 -7.40 -4.34
CA PHE A 69 -13.52 -6.08 -3.82
C PHE A 69 -13.48 -5.01 -4.93
N GLU A 70 -14.50 -4.16 -4.96
CA GLU A 70 -14.56 -3.03 -5.88
C GLU A 70 -13.40 -2.07 -5.64
N LYS A 71 -12.84 -1.51 -6.71
CA LYS A 71 -11.78 -0.50 -6.63
C LYS A 71 -12.40 0.88 -6.58
N VAL A 72 -11.97 1.68 -5.60
CA VAL A 72 -12.48 3.04 -5.35
C VAL A 72 -11.32 4.03 -5.38
N VAL A 73 -11.49 5.11 -6.12
CA VAL A 73 -10.53 6.22 -6.18
C VAL A 73 -10.78 7.14 -5.00
N HIS A 74 -9.73 7.49 -4.24
CA HIS A 74 -9.83 8.44 -3.13
C HIS A 74 -10.01 9.88 -3.64
N GLY A 75 -10.94 10.62 -3.06
CA GLY A 75 -11.14 12.04 -3.37
C GLY A 75 -9.90 12.89 -3.04
N GLN A 76 -9.26 12.60 -1.91
CA GLN A 76 -7.94 13.12 -1.56
C GLN A 76 -6.96 11.97 -1.34
N ARG A 77 -5.78 12.08 -1.95
CA ARG A 77 -4.75 11.04 -1.83
C ARG A 77 -4.41 10.73 -0.37
N MET A 78 -4.31 9.46 -0.03
CA MET A 78 -3.80 9.00 1.26
C MET A 78 -2.27 8.89 1.19
N LEU A 79 -1.58 9.93 1.67
CA LEU A 79 -0.12 10.00 1.64
C LEU A 79 0.49 9.05 2.66
N SER A 80 1.72 8.60 2.38
CA SER A 80 2.58 7.95 3.36
C SER A 80 3.18 9.01 4.30
N LEU A 81 3.87 8.58 5.37
CA LEU A 81 4.67 9.46 6.22
C LEU A 81 6.15 9.20 5.97
N GLY A 82 6.95 10.26 5.95
CA GLY A 82 8.40 10.16 6.03
C GLY A 82 8.81 9.58 7.38
N ASN A 83 9.90 8.81 7.45
CA ASN A 83 10.37 8.23 8.69
C ASN A 83 11.59 8.98 9.22
N VAL A 84 11.67 9.07 10.55
CA VAL A 84 12.83 9.52 11.32
C VAL A 84 13.11 8.48 12.43
N PHE A 85 14.39 8.30 12.80
CA PHE A 85 14.81 7.16 13.63
C PHE A 85 15.59 7.57 14.88
N ASN A 86 15.88 8.85 15.05
CA ASN A 86 16.62 9.38 16.19
C ASN A 86 16.27 10.85 16.45
N ASP A 87 16.66 11.33 17.63
CA ASP A 87 16.35 12.70 18.09
C ASP A 87 16.90 13.77 17.15
N ALA A 88 18.11 13.57 16.61
CA ALA A 88 18.71 14.54 15.69
C ALA A 88 17.88 14.70 14.40
N GLU A 89 17.28 13.64 13.90
CA GLU A 89 16.38 13.71 12.75
C GLU A 89 15.05 14.40 13.09
N VAL A 90 14.53 14.20 14.32
CA VAL A 90 13.35 14.94 14.82
C VAL A 90 13.67 16.43 14.95
N GLU A 91 14.84 16.78 15.49
CA GLU A 91 15.31 18.18 15.57
C GLU A 91 15.44 18.81 14.18
N GLN A 92 16.01 18.08 13.21
CA GLN A 92 16.11 18.55 11.82
C GLN A 92 14.75 18.74 11.17
N PHE A 93 13.77 17.87 11.45
CA PHE A 93 12.39 18.07 11.03
C PHE A 93 11.83 19.38 11.57
N GLY A 94 12.00 19.67 12.87
CA GLY A 94 11.56 20.91 13.51
C GLY A 94 12.22 22.15 12.92
N LEU A 95 13.55 22.12 12.77
CA LEU A 95 14.32 23.23 12.18
C LEU A 95 13.90 23.54 10.73
N ARG A 96 13.58 22.50 9.95
CA ARG A 96 13.06 22.67 8.58
C ARG A 96 11.70 23.35 8.60
N CYS A 97 10.77 22.89 9.45
CA CYS A 97 9.45 23.52 9.59
C CYS A 97 9.56 24.98 10.01
N GLU A 98 10.35 25.29 11.03
CA GLU A 98 10.57 26.65 11.51
C GLU A 98 11.18 27.56 10.43
N LYS A 99 12.16 27.05 9.68
CA LYS A 99 12.78 27.80 8.58
C LYS A 99 11.81 28.11 7.44
N GLU A 100 10.97 27.14 7.06
CA GLU A 100 10.00 27.31 5.95
C GLU A 100 8.83 28.22 6.38
N LEU A 101 8.42 28.18 7.64
CA LEU A 101 7.32 28.97 8.19
C LEU A 101 7.74 30.37 8.66
N GLY A 102 8.99 30.55 9.09
CA GLY A 102 9.49 31.79 9.69
C GLY A 102 9.10 31.98 11.16
N HIS A 103 8.49 30.99 11.80
CA HIS A 103 8.16 30.93 13.23
C HIS A 103 8.20 29.49 13.73
N THR A 104 8.28 29.30 15.06
CA THR A 104 8.25 27.97 15.68
C THR A 104 6.82 27.46 15.75
N PRO A 105 6.44 26.36 15.04
CA PRO A 105 5.10 25.81 15.09
C PRO A 105 4.87 24.98 16.36
N GLN A 106 3.60 24.78 16.72
CA GLN A 106 3.20 23.74 17.66
C GLN A 106 3.06 22.40 16.95
N TYR A 107 3.21 21.31 17.70
CA TYR A 107 3.11 19.96 17.20
C TYR A 107 2.06 19.15 17.97
N VAL A 108 1.35 18.27 17.27
CA VAL A 108 0.60 17.18 17.89
C VAL A 108 1.35 15.89 17.67
N VAL A 109 1.59 15.17 18.76
CA VAL A 109 2.30 13.88 18.75
C VAL A 109 1.30 12.80 19.13
N GLU A 110 1.15 11.81 18.26
CA GLU A 110 0.19 10.72 18.37
C GLU A 110 0.91 9.37 18.35
N LEU A 111 0.35 8.33 18.98
CA LEU A 111 0.86 6.97 18.81
C LEU A 111 0.62 6.49 17.39
N LYS A 112 1.64 5.90 16.77
CA LYS A 112 1.54 5.25 15.47
C LYS A 112 1.04 3.82 15.66
N ILE A 113 -0.26 3.64 15.47
CA ILE A 113 -0.91 2.33 15.62
C ILE A 113 -0.47 1.40 14.48
N ASP A 114 -0.18 0.16 14.82
CA ASP A 114 0.21 -0.86 13.84
C ASP A 114 -1.02 -1.66 13.36
N GLY A 115 -1.66 -1.16 12.31
CA GLY A 115 -2.88 -1.69 11.76
C GLY A 115 -3.00 -1.51 10.25
N LEU A 116 -4.21 -1.27 9.78
CA LEU A 116 -4.54 -1.01 8.39
C LEU A 116 -5.31 0.31 8.25
N ALA A 117 -4.76 1.24 7.49
CA ALA A 117 -5.40 2.54 7.25
C ALA A 117 -6.68 2.38 6.41
N VAL A 118 -7.77 2.96 6.91
CA VAL A 118 -9.09 2.94 6.28
C VAL A 118 -9.63 4.36 6.22
N ASN A 119 -10.29 4.71 5.11
CA ASN A 119 -11.03 5.94 4.88
C ASN A 119 -12.52 5.66 4.95
N LEU A 120 -13.23 6.30 5.88
CA LEU A 120 -14.66 6.16 6.12
C LEU A 120 -15.38 7.35 5.51
N HIS A 121 -16.40 7.10 4.70
CA HIS A 121 -17.23 8.15 4.08
C HIS A 121 -18.56 8.23 4.80
N TYR A 122 -18.94 9.46 5.17
CA TYR A 122 -20.25 9.78 5.74
C TYR A 122 -20.94 10.83 4.87
N GLU A 123 -22.22 10.59 4.58
CA GLU A 123 -23.09 11.52 3.88
C GLU A 123 -24.27 11.87 4.79
N ASN A 124 -24.47 13.16 5.04
CA ASN A 124 -25.49 13.65 5.98
C ASN A 124 -25.47 12.92 7.34
N GLY A 125 -24.25 12.63 7.81
CA GLY A 125 -24.03 11.91 9.06
C GLY A 125 -24.21 10.40 9.00
N LEU A 126 -24.60 9.81 7.87
CA LEU A 126 -24.77 8.37 7.71
C LEU A 126 -23.49 7.72 7.13
N PHE A 127 -23.03 6.63 7.74
CA PHE A 127 -21.93 5.83 7.21
C PHE A 127 -22.33 5.16 5.88
N VAL A 128 -21.65 5.53 4.79
CA VAL A 128 -21.98 5.03 3.43
C VAL A 128 -20.92 4.14 2.83
N ARG A 129 -19.64 4.38 3.14
CA ARG A 129 -18.55 3.62 2.52
C ARG A 129 -17.29 3.57 3.40
N ALA A 130 -16.52 2.48 3.25
CA ALA A 130 -15.15 2.37 3.77
C ALA A 130 -14.20 1.86 2.70
N VAL A 131 -13.05 2.51 2.57
CA VAL A 131 -12.07 2.23 1.51
C VAL A 131 -10.69 2.03 2.13
N THR A 132 -9.98 0.96 1.80
CA THR A 132 -8.58 0.76 2.23
C THR A 132 -7.67 1.79 1.55
N ARG A 133 -6.52 2.11 2.16
CA ARG A 133 -5.55 3.03 1.56
C ARG A 133 -5.13 2.61 0.14
N GLY A 134 -4.95 1.31 -0.12
CA GLY A 134 -4.42 0.81 -1.38
C GLY A 134 -3.03 1.39 -1.68
N ASP A 135 -2.83 1.90 -2.89
CA ASP A 135 -1.62 2.63 -3.31
C ASP A 135 -1.64 4.13 -2.93
N GLY A 136 -2.65 4.54 -2.18
CA GLY A 136 -2.91 5.94 -1.78
C GLY A 136 -3.76 6.72 -2.78
N ARG A 137 -4.02 6.20 -3.98
CA ARG A 137 -4.94 6.75 -4.99
C ARG A 137 -6.18 5.88 -5.16
N VAL A 138 -5.98 4.57 -5.21
CA VAL A 138 -7.04 3.59 -5.40
C VAL A 138 -6.99 2.58 -4.26
N GLY A 139 -8.09 2.45 -3.55
CA GLY A 139 -8.27 1.45 -2.49
C GLY A 139 -9.31 0.39 -2.87
N GLU A 140 -9.58 -0.50 -1.93
CA GLU A 140 -10.62 -1.54 -2.03
C GLU A 140 -11.80 -1.15 -1.15
N ASP A 141 -13.03 -1.28 -1.68
CA ASP A 141 -14.26 -1.11 -0.91
C ASP A 141 -14.39 -2.26 0.08
N VAL A 142 -14.25 -1.96 1.36
CA VAL A 142 -14.37 -2.90 2.48
C VAL A 142 -15.54 -2.55 3.40
N THR A 143 -16.53 -1.85 2.88
CA THR A 143 -17.66 -1.29 3.63
C THR A 143 -18.37 -2.36 4.47
N ALA A 144 -18.69 -3.50 3.88
CA ALA A 144 -19.41 -4.58 4.58
C ALA A 144 -18.60 -5.10 5.80
N ASN A 145 -17.28 -5.19 5.65
CA ASN A 145 -16.39 -5.69 6.70
C ASN A 145 -16.17 -4.64 7.78
N VAL A 146 -15.88 -3.40 7.39
CA VAL A 146 -15.64 -2.29 8.33
C VAL A 146 -16.90 -1.96 9.14
N LYS A 147 -18.08 -2.10 8.56
CA LYS A 147 -19.37 -1.92 9.25
C LYS A 147 -19.53 -2.84 10.47
N THR A 148 -18.83 -3.96 10.50
CA THR A 148 -18.86 -4.89 11.66
C THR A 148 -18.03 -4.39 12.86
N ILE A 149 -17.15 -3.42 12.67
CA ILE A 149 -16.32 -2.84 13.76
C ILE A 149 -17.21 -1.99 14.65
N GLN A 150 -17.39 -2.41 15.91
CA GLN A 150 -18.35 -1.83 16.82
C GLN A 150 -18.01 -0.41 17.27
N SER A 151 -16.73 -0.04 17.33
CA SER A 151 -16.25 1.30 17.69
C SER A 151 -16.48 2.36 16.59
N ILE A 152 -16.87 1.94 15.38
CA ILE A 152 -17.22 2.87 14.29
C ILE A 152 -18.70 3.23 14.39
N PRO A 153 -19.07 4.51 14.60
CA PRO A 153 -20.47 4.95 14.61
C PRO A 153 -21.07 4.82 13.21
N LEU A 154 -22.27 4.24 13.10
CA LEU A 154 -22.99 4.19 11.81
C LEU A 154 -23.72 5.50 11.51
N VAL A 155 -23.90 6.34 12.53
CA VAL A 155 -24.52 7.67 12.43
C VAL A 155 -23.71 8.63 13.29
N ILE A 156 -23.37 9.78 12.74
CA ILE A 156 -22.73 10.90 13.46
C ILE A 156 -23.66 12.10 13.46
N ASP A 157 -23.84 12.68 14.65
CA ASP A 157 -24.72 13.83 14.85
C ASP A 157 -24.01 15.13 14.42
N ASN A 158 -24.75 16.08 13.83
CA ASN A 158 -24.24 17.39 13.42
C ASN A 158 -23.06 17.32 12.44
N ALA A 159 -22.99 16.28 11.63
CA ALA A 159 -21.98 16.14 10.60
C ALA A 159 -22.21 17.10 9.43
N PRO A 160 -21.14 17.50 8.73
CA PRO A 160 -21.25 18.14 7.42
C PRO A 160 -22.02 17.26 6.43
N PRO A 161 -22.53 17.83 5.31
CA PRO A 161 -23.19 17.04 4.25
C PRO A 161 -22.33 15.87 3.75
N PHE A 162 -21.01 16.08 3.65
CA PHE A 162 -20.02 15.04 3.34
C PHE A 162 -18.79 15.20 4.24
N ILE A 163 -18.28 14.07 4.76
CA ILE A 163 -17.04 14.02 5.52
C ILE A 163 -16.34 12.67 5.35
N GLU A 164 -15.04 12.71 5.11
CA GLU A 164 -14.15 11.56 5.15
C GLU A 164 -13.41 11.50 6.49
N ILE A 165 -13.55 10.39 7.22
CA ILE A 165 -12.81 10.12 8.46
C ILE A 165 -11.76 9.06 8.20
N ARG A 166 -10.49 9.39 8.48
CA ARG A 166 -9.37 8.46 8.33
C ARG A 166 -8.93 7.93 9.68
N GLY A 167 -8.62 6.65 9.70
CA GLY A 167 -8.17 5.99 10.92
C GLY A 167 -7.47 4.67 10.63
N GLU A 168 -7.06 4.01 11.69
CA GLU A 168 -6.39 2.72 11.64
C GLU A 168 -7.29 1.63 12.23
N ALA A 169 -7.64 0.62 11.42
CA ALA A 169 -8.26 -0.60 11.90
C ALA A 169 -7.17 -1.53 12.40
N TYR A 170 -7.31 -2.00 13.63
CA TYR A 170 -6.31 -2.83 14.30
C TYR A 170 -6.94 -4.00 15.05
N MET A 171 -6.10 -4.94 15.45
CA MET A 171 -6.51 -6.08 16.26
C MET A 171 -5.92 -5.94 17.67
N PRO A 172 -6.76 -5.85 18.72
CA PRO A 172 -6.29 -5.87 20.10
C PRO A 172 -5.56 -7.18 20.44
N HIS A 173 -4.54 -7.13 21.31
CA HIS A 173 -3.75 -8.31 21.72
C HIS A 173 -4.62 -9.46 22.25
N ARG A 174 -5.68 -9.14 23.00
CA ARG A 174 -6.62 -10.13 23.53
C ARG A 174 -7.28 -10.93 22.39
N GLU A 175 -7.76 -10.24 21.37
CA GLU A 175 -8.44 -10.88 20.24
C GLU A 175 -7.47 -11.65 19.34
N PHE A 176 -6.27 -11.11 19.14
CA PHE A 176 -5.20 -11.81 18.40
C PHE A 176 -4.85 -13.15 19.05
N LYS A 177 -4.69 -13.16 20.37
CA LYS A 177 -4.42 -14.39 21.13
C LYS A 177 -5.58 -15.39 20.98
N ARG A 178 -6.81 -14.94 21.22
CA ARG A 178 -8.02 -15.78 21.09
C ARG A 178 -8.14 -16.42 19.72
N ILE A 179 -7.99 -15.64 18.65
CA ILE A 179 -8.12 -16.14 17.29
C ILE A 179 -7.02 -17.15 16.95
N ASN A 180 -5.78 -16.92 17.41
CA ASN A 180 -4.69 -17.87 17.17
C ASN A 180 -4.87 -19.18 17.95
N GLU A 181 -5.39 -19.15 19.16
CA GLU A 181 -5.77 -20.35 19.93
C GLU A 181 -6.84 -21.14 19.19
N GLU A 182 -7.92 -20.50 18.72
CA GLU A 182 -8.99 -21.14 17.93
C GLU A 182 -8.47 -21.75 16.61
N ARG A 183 -7.52 -21.08 15.93
CA ARG A 183 -6.91 -21.57 14.69
C ARG A 183 -6.00 -22.77 14.93
N GLU A 184 -5.26 -22.76 16.01
CA GLU A 184 -4.40 -23.85 16.41
C GLU A 184 -5.22 -25.11 16.77
N GLU A 185 -6.31 -24.95 17.53
CA GLU A 185 -7.26 -26.02 17.84
C GLU A 185 -7.91 -26.59 16.57
N ALA A 186 -8.18 -25.74 15.57
CA ALA A 186 -8.73 -26.16 14.28
C ALA A 186 -7.67 -26.72 13.32
N GLY A 187 -6.38 -26.78 13.69
CA GLY A 187 -5.28 -27.22 12.84
C GLY A 187 -4.97 -26.28 11.67
N LEU A 188 -5.35 -25.00 11.79
CA LEU A 188 -5.12 -23.98 10.80
C LEU A 188 -3.84 -23.17 11.12
N GLN A 189 -3.19 -22.65 10.10
CA GLN A 189 -2.03 -21.78 10.29
C GLN A 189 -2.41 -20.51 11.09
N THR A 190 -1.68 -20.21 12.17
CA THR A 190 -1.88 -19.02 12.99
C THR A 190 -1.46 -17.75 12.25
N PHE A 191 -2.03 -16.63 12.67
CA PHE A 191 -1.56 -15.31 12.19
C PHE A 191 -0.23 -14.96 12.81
N VAL A 192 0.62 -14.30 12.03
CA VAL A 192 2.00 -13.97 12.41
C VAL A 192 2.04 -12.81 13.41
N ASN A 193 1.22 -11.77 13.21
CA ASN A 193 1.12 -10.60 14.09
C ASN A 193 -0.28 -9.97 14.00
N PRO A 194 -0.64 -9.08 14.96
CA PRO A 194 -1.93 -8.40 14.98
C PRO A 194 -2.26 -7.62 13.71
N ARG A 195 -1.29 -6.94 13.10
CA ARG A 195 -1.46 -6.19 11.84
C ARG A 195 -1.88 -7.10 10.68
N ASN A 196 -1.19 -8.22 10.48
CA ASN A 196 -1.53 -9.18 9.43
C ASN A 196 -2.90 -9.83 9.69
N ALA A 197 -3.23 -10.08 10.95
CA ALA A 197 -4.54 -10.58 11.34
C ALA A 197 -5.65 -9.56 11.05
N ALA A 198 -5.44 -8.26 11.35
CA ALA A 198 -6.38 -7.20 11.03
C ALA A 198 -6.57 -7.05 9.51
N ALA A 199 -5.47 -6.97 8.74
CA ALA A 199 -5.52 -6.84 7.29
C ALA A 199 -6.23 -8.04 6.63
N GLY A 200 -5.91 -9.28 7.05
CA GLY A 200 -6.57 -10.49 6.58
C GLY A 200 -8.05 -10.58 6.99
N SER A 201 -8.44 -9.92 8.09
CA SER A 201 -9.82 -9.86 8.55
C SER A 201 -10.67 -8.90 7.72
N LEU A 202 -10.14 -7.73 7.39
CA LEU A 202 -10.86 -6.74 6.56
C LEU A 202 -11.04 -7.19 5.10
N ARG A 203 -10.30 -8.19 4.65
CA ARG A 203 -10.38 -8.73 3.28
C ARG A 203 -11.11 -10.07 3.19
N GLN A 204 -11.93 -10.40 4.18
CA GLN A 204 -12.80 -11.59 4.12
C GLN A 204 -14.01 -11.33 3.22
N GLN A 205 -14.37 -12.30 2.40
CA GLN A 205 -15.58 -12.23 1.57
C GLN A 205 -16.85 -12.34 2.41
N ASP A 206 -16.78 -12.98 3.57
CA ASP A 206 -17.87 -13.12 4.52
C ASP A 206 -17.68 -12.13 5.68
N PRO A 207 -18.48 -11.07 5.79
CA PRO A 207 -18.39 -10.10 6.90
C PRO A 207 -18.64 -10.72 8.27
N ALA A 208 -19.33 -11.87 8.36
CA ALA A 208 -19.52 -12.59 9.62
C ALA A 208 -18.18 -13.09 10.20
N ILE A 209 -17.23 -13.45 9.35
CA ILE A 209 -15.86 -13.80 9.78
C ILE A 209 -15.16 -12.58 10.34
N THR A 210 -15.30 -11.42 9.70
CA THR A 210 -14.70 -10.16 10.21
C THR A 210 -15.34 -9.78 11.55
N ALA A 211 -16.65 -9.88 11.67
CA ALA A 211 -17.38 -9.61 12.92
C ALA A 211 -16.88 -10.48 14.08
N SER A 212 -16.65 -11.78 13.85
CA SER A 212 -16.16 -12.69 14.89
C SER A 212 -14.74 -12.39 15.38
N ARG A 213 -13.99 -11.55 14.64
CA ARG A 213 -12.59 -11.22 14.95
C ARG A 213 -12.43 -9.95 15.79
N ASN A 214 -13.52 -9.25 16.10
CA ASN A 214 -13.57 -8.11 17.00
C ASN A 214 -12.44 -7.08 16.77
N LEU A 215 -12.30 -6.62 15.52
CA LEU A 215 -11.39 -5.52 15.21
C LEU A 215 -11.83 -4.23 15.91
N ASP A 216 -10.88 -3.34 16.16
CA ASP A 216 -11.14 -2.02 16.67
C ASP A 216 -10.58 -0.95 15.71
N PHE A 217 -10.92 0.33 15.93
CA PHE A 217 -10.58 1.42 15.03
C PHE A 217 -10.24 2.69 15.80
N PHE A 218 -9.08 3.29 15.51
CA PHE A 218 -8.72 4.63 15.97
C PHE A 218 -8.82 5.64 14.85
N ALA A 219 -9.67 6.67 15.02
CA ALA A 219 -9.74 7.80 14.11
C ALA A 219 -8.62 8.81 14.43
N TYR A 220 -7.94 9.33 13.39
CA TYR A 220 -6.80 10.25 13.57
C TYR A 220 -6.76 11.43 12.60
N ALA A 221 -7.62 11.45 11.58
CA ALA A 221 -7.65 12.55 10.61
C ALA A 221 -9.02 12.68 9.94
N ILE A 222 -9.29 13.88 9.44
CA ILE A 222 -10.36 14.16 8.48
C ILE A 222 -9.70 14.32 7.11
N GLY A 223 -10.24 13.64 6.11
CA GLY A 223 -9.82 13.77 4.71
C GLY A 223 -10.50 14.99 4.07
N SER A 224 -11.49 14.75 3.24
CA SER A 224 -12.34 15.80 2.66
C SER A 224 -13.51 16.09 3.59
N SER A 225 -13.86 17.37 3.76
CA SER A 225 -15.05 17.80 4.52
C SER A 225 -15.61 19.08 3.92
N GLU A 226 -16.92 19.16 3.77
CA GLU A 226 -17.62 20.37 3.33
C GLU A 226 -17.97 21.25 4.54
N GLY A 227 -17.44 22.50 4.57
CA GLY A 227 -17.81 23.49 5.59
C GLY A 227 -17.21 23.27 6.98
N SER A 228 -16.05 22.63 7.08
CA SER A 228 -15.34 22.48 8.35
C SER A 228 -14.72 23.81 8.83
N SER A 229 -14.91 24.15 10.11
CA SER A 229 -14.28 25.31 10.77
C SER A 229 -13.10 24.90 11.66
N ILE A 230 -12.52 23.72 11.45
CA ILE A 230 -11.41 23.21 12.24
C ILE A 230 -10.10 23.76 11.65
N HIS A 231 -9.26 24.34 12.51
CA HIS A 231 -8.01 24.99 12.10
C HIS A 231 -6.76 24.29 12.63
N THR A 232 -6.89 23.34 13.55
CA THR A 232 -5.76 22.65 14.15
C THR A 232 -5.97 21.14 14.22
N GLN A 233 -4.86 20.38 14.21
CA GLN A 233 -4.90 18.92 14.40
C GLN A 233 -5.45 18.54 15.78
N TYR A 234 -5.13 19.34 16.80
CA TYR A 234 -5.62 19.11 18.15
C TYR A 234 -7.15 19.23 18.24
N ASP A 235 -7.71 20.31 17.67
CA ASP A 235 -9.16 20.49 17.62
C ASP A 235 -9.86 19.43 16.77
N LEU A 236 -9.18 18.95 15.70
CA LEU A 236 -9.67 17.86 14.87
C LEU A 236 -9.86 16.58 15.69
N LEU A 237 -8.89 16.20 16.52
CA LEU A 237 -8.99 15.01 17.36
C LEU A 237 -10.15 15.14 18.36
N GLN A 238 -10.35 16.32 18.96
CA GLN A 238 -11.49 16.60 19.83
C GLN A 238 -12.82 16.54 19.08
N GLN A 239 -12.88 17.03 17.84
CA GLN A 239 -14.07 16.94 17.01
C GLN A 239 -14.42 15.48 16.69
N LEU A 240 -13.43 14.62 16.41
CA LEU A 240 -13.65 13.19 16.20
C LEU A 240 -14.25 12.51 17.44
N GLU A 241 -13.82 12.90 18.65
CA GLU A 241 -14.44 12.43 19.90
C GLU A 241 -15.91 12.91 20.03
N THR A 242 -16.20 14.14 19.61
CA THR A 242 -17.57 14.68 19.58
C THR A 242 -18.45 13.89 18.62
N PHE A 243 -17.89 13.41 17.50
CA PHE A 243 -18.55 12.50 16.57
C PHE A 243 -18.63 11.05 17.07
N LYS A 244 -18.21 10.79 18.33
CA LYS A 244 -18.22 9.49 19.00
C LYS A 244 -17.26 8.45 18.42
N PHE A 245 -16.24 8.89 17.68
CA PHE A 245 -15.15 8.01 17.29
C PHE A 245 -14.24 7.67 18.48
N HIS A 246 -13.67 6.47 18.42
CA HIS A 246 -12.57 6.10 19.29
C HIS A 246 -11.32 6.83 18.78
N VAL A 247 -10.86 7.84 19.51
CA VAL A 247 -9.58 8.53 19.30
C VAL A 247 -8.59 8.00 20.31
N ASN A 248 -7.36 7.74 19.88
CA ASN A 248 -6.32 7.28 20.81
C ASN A 248 -6.10 8.36 21.89
N PRO A 249 -6.25 8.06 23.19
CA PRO A 249 -6.19 9.09 24.24
C PRO A 249 -4.79 9.60 24.55
N HIS A 250 -3.76 9.02 23.95
CA HIS A 250 -2.35 9.27 24.24
C HIS A 250 -1.70 10.30 23.30
N TYR A 251 -2.50 11.18 22.68
CA TYR A 251 -1.95 12.29 21.92
C TYR A 251 -1.57 13.47 22.84
N LYS A 252 -0.55 14.23 22.45
CA LYS A 252 -0.07 15.40 23.21
C LYS A 252 0.16 16.59 22.29
N LEU A 253 -0.33 17.77 22.71
CA LEU A 253 0.05 19.05 22.12
C LEU A 253 1.40 19.48 22.70
N CYS A 254 2.40 19.65 21.85
CA CYS A 254 3.75 20.08 22.19
C CYS A 254 4.03 21.48 21.62
N HIS A 255 4.66 22.33 22.41
CA HIS A 255 4.98 23.71 22.05
C HIS A 255 6.40 23.87 21.51
N SER A 256 7.20 22.81 21.57
CA SER A 256 8.57 22.79 21.09
C SER A 256 8.98 21.38 20.65
N ILE A 257 10.03 21.28 19.84
CA ILE A 257 10.64 19.99 19.48
C ILE A 257 11.22 19.26 20.70
N ALA A 258 11.70 19.98 21.70
CA ALA A 258 12.19 19.36 22.93
C ALA A 258 11.07 18.58 23.66
N GLU A 259 9.88 19.16 23.75
CA GLU A 259 8.70 18.45 24.32
C GLU A 259 8.26 17.26 23.46
N VAL A 260 8.44 17.32 22.14
CA VAL A 260 8.19 16.19 21.22
C VAL A 260 9.16 15.05 21.54
N VAL A 261 10.45 15.32 21.63
CA VAL A 261 11.49 14.32 21.95
C VAL A 261 11.25 13.69 23.33
N GLU A 262 10.95 14.51 24.35
CA GLU A 262 10.60 14.00 25.69
C GLU A 262 9.40 13.02 25.63
N HIS A 263 8.37 13.36 24.86
CA HIS A 263 7.20 12.51 24.73
C HIS A 263 7.47 11.22 23.96
N ILE A 264 8.35 11.25 22.96
CA ILE A 264 8.82 10.06 22.25
C ILE A 264 9.52 9.11 23.20
N HIS A 265 10.47 9.61 24.03
CA HIS A 265 11.19 8.80 25.01
C HIS A 265 10.28 8.20 26.08
N TYR A 266 9.27 8.94 26.52
CA TYR A 266 8.25 8.40 27.43
C TYR A 266 7.56 7.17 26.83
N TRP A 267 7.10 7.27 25.57
CA TRP A 267 6.38 6.20 24.90
C TRP A 267 7.29 5.06 24.40
N GLU A 268 8.58 5.26 24.26
CA GLU A 268 9.54 4.19 23.98
C GLU A 268 9.45 3.08 25.03
N VAL A 269 9.21 3.44 26.29
CA VAL A 269 9.09 2.51 27.42
C VAL A 269 7.63 2.06 27.62
N GLU A 270 6.70 3.02 27.71
CA GLU A 270 5.32 2.75 28.13
C GLU A 270 4.47 2.04 27.07
N ARG A 271 4.84 2.08 25.78
CA ARG A 271 4.11 1.43 24.70
C ARG A 271 3.93 -0.09 24.88
N HIS A 272 4.85 -0.73 25.61
CA HIS A 272 4.78 -2.18 25.85
C HIS A 272 3.66 -2.60 26.81
N GLN A 273 3.02 -1.64 27.48
CA GLN A 273 1.89 -1.88 28.37
C GLN A 273 0.54 -1.70 27.64
N LEU A 274 0.54 -1.24 26.40
CA LEU A 274 -0.66 -1.03 25.61
C LEU A 274 -1.31 -2.36 25.21
N PRO A 275 -2.65 -2.43 25.11
CA PRO A 275 -3.35 -3.63 24.68
C PRO A 275 -3.36 -3.81 23.14
N TYR A 276 -2.55 -3.06 22.40
CA TYR A 276 -2.39 -3.07 20.94
C TYR A 276 -0.96 -2.70 20.57
N ASP A 277 -0.55 -3.06 19.34
CA ASP A 277 0.80 -2.76 18.85
C ASP A 277 0.91 -1.32 18.32
N THR A 278 2.08 -0.72 18.56
CA THR A 278 2.49 0.56 17.99
C THR A 278 3.90 0.45 17.43
N ASP A 279 4.12 0.98 16.24
CA ASP A 279 5.42 0.93 15.55
C ASP A 279 6.18 2.26 15.60
N GLY A 280 5.69 3.24 16.38
CA GLY A 280 6.33 4.53 16.52
C GLY A 280 5.40 5.62 17.04
N MET A 281 5.77 6.86 16.73
CA MET A 281 5.00 8.07 17.00
C MET A 281 4.79 8.84 15.70
N VAL A 282 3.66 9.53 15.57
CA VAL A 282 3.41 10.46 14.46
C VAL A 282 3.49 11.88 14.98
N ILE A 283 4.35 12.68 14.39
CA ILE A 283 4.55 14.10 14.73
C ILE A 283 3.92 14.90 13.61
N LYS A 284 2.97 15.77 13.94
CA LYS A 284 2.26 16.63 12.97
C LYS A 284 2.36 18.09 13.42
N VAL A 285 2.61 19.00 12.49
CA VAL A 285 2.43 20.44 12.75
C VAL A 285 0.96 20.69 13.06
N ASN A 286 0.67 21.43 14.14
CA ASN A 286 -0.68 21.55 14.68
C ASN A 286 -1.61 22.43 13.82
N ASN A 287 -1.13 23.57 13.32
CA ASN A 287 -1.93 24.53 12.57
C ASN A 287 -2.08 24.13 11.11
N PHE A 288 -3.28 24.14 10.55
CA PHE A 288 -3.53 23.71 9.15
C PHE A 288 -3.03 24.71 8.11
N GLU A 289 -3.00 26.02 8.42
CA GLU A 289 -2.37 27.02 7.54
C GLU A 289 -0.87 26.77 7.42
N ASP A 290 -0.21 26.42 8.52
CA ASP A 290 1.19 26.01 8.52
C ASP A 290 1.41 24.71 7.73
N GLN A 291 0.50 23.73 7.85
CA GLN A 291 0.55 22.50 7.06
C GLN A 291 0.42 22.77 5.55
N GLU A 292 -0.47 23.67 5.16
CA GLU A 292 -0.63 24.10 3.76
C GLU A 292 0.62 24.82 3.24
N THR A 293 1.20 25.70 4.05
CA THR A 293 2.43 26.43 3.71
C THR A 293 3.61 25.48 3.48
N LEU A 294 3.80 24.50 4.35
CA LEU A 294 4.82 23.46 4.22
C LEU A 294 4.55 22.53 3.03
N GLY A 295 3.28 22.23 2.76
CA GLY A 295 2.85 21.43 1.62
C GLY A 295 3.26 19.97 1.68
N THR A 296 3.28 19.34 0.51
CA THR A 296 3.55 17.89 0.36
C THR A 296 4.60 17.64 -0.72
N THR A 297 5.30 16.52 -0.62
CA THR A 297 6.09 15.93 -1.72
C THR A 297 5.19 15.06 -2.60
N ALA A 298 5.75 14.44 -3.61
CA ALA A 298 5.01 13.44 -4.41
C ALA A 298 4.53 12.24 -3.58
N LYS A 299 5.14 11.97 -2.42
CA LYS A 299 4.89 10.77 -1.60
C LYS A 299 4.41 11.10 -0.19
N ASP A 300 5.02 12.07 0.47
CA ASP A 300 4.84 12.33 1.90
C ASP A 300 4.49 13.80 2.17
N PRO A 301 3.74 14.13 3.25
CA PRO A 301 3.55 15.49 3.72
C PRO A 301 4.85 16.03 4.33
N LYS A 302 5.16 17.31 4.12
CA LYS A 302 6.32 17.95 4.74
C LYS A 302 6.07 18.38 6.18
N TRP A 303 4.81 18.52 6.55
CA TRP A 303 4.33 18.95 7.86
C TRP A 303 4.14 17.81 8.87
N ALA A 304 4.35 16.56 8.45
CA ALA A 304 4.28 15.40 9.33
C ALA A 304 5.42 14.42 9.08
N THR A 305 5.81 13.72 10.12
CA THR A 305 6.80 12.63 10.06
C THR A 305 6.45 11.53 11.07
N ALA A 306 6.90 10.32 10.83
CA ALA A 306 6.76 9.20 11.73
C ALA A 306 8.13 8.90 12.39
N PHE A 307 8.21 9.04 13.70
CA PHE A 307 9.33 8.52 14.47
C PHE A 307 9.14 7.02 14.66
N LYS A 308 10.12 6.24 14.25
CA LYS A 308 10.14 4.80 14.45
C LYS A 308 11.17 4.42 15.50
N TYR A 309 10.73 3.65 16.49
CA TYR A 309 11.64 3.14 17.52
C TYR A 309 12.70 2.23 16.91
N PRO A 310 13.90 2.16 17.53
CA PRO A 310 14.90 1.19 17.12
C PRO A 310 14.30 -0.22 17.09
N PRO A 311 14.59 -1.01 16.06
CA PRO A 311 14.10 -2.37 15.97
C PRO A 311 14.68 -3.21 17.11
N GLU A 312 13.89 -4.17 17.59
CA GLU A 312 14.32 -5.16 18.57
C GLU A 312 15.46 -5.99 17.98
N GLU A 313 16.57 -6.09 18.73
CA GLU A 313 17.72 -6.91 18.36
C GLU A 313 17.74 -8.19 19.23
N VAL A 314 17.94 -9.33 18.58
CA VAL A 314 18.06 -10.63 19.24
C VAL A 314 19.27 -11.39 18.73
N GLU A 315 19.82 -12.27 19.57
CA GLU A 315 20.92 -13.14 19.19
C GLU A 315 20.38 -14.51 18.75
N THR A 316 20.97 -15.04 17.68
CA THR A 316 20.70 -16.39 17.17
C THR A 316 21.93 -16.99 16.50
N ILE A 317 21.86 -18.27 16.08
CA ILE A 317 23.00 -18.99 15.49
C ILE A 317 22.74 -19.17 13.99
N VAL A 318 23.76 -18.88 13.19
CA VAL A 318 23.79 -19.18 11.75
C VAL A 318 24.03 -20.68 11.57
N LYS A 319 23.01 -21.43 11.15
CA LYS A 319 23.09 -22.87 10.91
C LYS A 319 23.75 -23.19 9.57
N ASP A 320 23.40 -22.39 8.55
CA ASP A 320 23.86 -22.54 7.19
C ASP A 320 23.73 -21.23 6.44
N ILE A 321 24.37 -21.13 5.26
CA ILE A 321 24.22 -20.02 4.32
C ILE A 321 23.80 -20.59 2.97
N THR A 322 22.56 -20.35 2.57
CA THR A 322 22.01 -20.77 1.29
C THR A 322 22.11 -19.67 0.25
N ILE A 323 22.27 -20.06 -1.01
CA ILE A 323 22.35 -19.12 -2.14
C ILE A 323 21.11 -19.25 -2.99
N ASN A 324 20.34 -18.17 -3.09
CA ASN A 324 19.20 -18.07 -3.99
C ASN A 324 19.61 -17.38 -5.29
N VAL A 325 19.12 -17.87 -6.43
CA VAL A 325 19.37 -17.28 -7.74
C VAL A 325 18.12 -16.52 -8.17
N GLY A 326 18.24 -15.20 -8.26
CA GLY A 326 17.13 -14.33 -8.66
C GLY A 326 16.92 -14.28 -10.17
N ARG A 327 15.86 -13.61 -10.61
CA ARG A 327 15.47 -13.50 -12.05
C ARG A 327 16.53 -12.92 -12.98
N THR A 328 17.45 -12.10 -12.47
CA THR A 328 18.57 -11.53 -13.24
C THR A 328 19.82 -12.36 -13.16
N GLY A 329 19.75 -13.55 -12.58
CA GLY A 329 20.90 -14.41 -12.31
C GLY A 329 21.71 -14.02 -11.07
N VAL A 330 21.32 -13.00 -10.32
CA VAL A 330 22.02 -12.57 -9.10
C VAL A 330 21.95 -13.66 -8.04
N LEU A 331 23.11 -14.00 -7.48
CA LEU A 331 23.24 -14.90 -6.35
C LEU A 331 23.08 -14.12 -5.05
N THR A 332 21.98 -14.38 -4.33
CA THR A 332 21.66 -13.69 -3.08
C THR A 332 21.86 -14.66 -1.90
N PRO A 333 22.84 -14.41 -1.03
CA PRO A 333 23.06 -15.24 0.16
C PRO A 333 22.01 -14.95 1.23
N THR A 334 21.55 -16.03 1.89
CA THR A 334 20.57 -15.99 2.96
C THR A 334 21.09 -16.87 4.11
N ALA A 335 21.13 -16.32 5.34
CA ALA A 335 21.46 -17.09 6.52
C ALA A 335 20.25 -17.93 6.95
N GLU A 336 20.43 -19.22 7.07
CA GLU A 336 19.51 -20.13 7.77
C GLU A 336 19.86 -20.08 9.26
N LEU A 337 18.90 -19.66 10.08
CA LEU A 337 19.13 -19.36 11.49
C LEU A 337 18.51 -20.41 12.41
N GLU A 338 19.00 -20.53 13.62
CA GLU A 338 18.21 -21.10 14.69
C GLU A 338 16.97 -20.21 14.92
N SER A 339 15.77 -20.85 14.96
CA SER A 339 14.53 -20.08 15.06
C SER A 339 14.48 -19.27 16.33
N VAL A 340 14.28 -17.96 16.23
CA VAL A 340 14.21 -17.03 17.35
C VAL A 340 13.02 -16.09 17.17
N PHE A 341 12.39 -15.75 18.29
CA PHE A 341 11.28 -14.81 18.30
C PHE A 341 11.80 -13.37 18.35
N VAL A 342 11.40 -12.53 17.38
CA VAL A 342 11.76 -11.11 17.33
C VAL A 342 10.63 -10.31 16.68
N SER A 343 10.28 -9.19 17.29
CA SER A 343 9.24 -8.26 16.82
C SER A 343 7.98 -9.02 16.39
N GLY A 344 7.42 -9.83 17.28
CA GLY A 344 6.15 -10.52 17.11
C GLY A 344 6.14 -11.75 16.21
N THR A 345 7.29 -12.21 15.66
CA THR A 345 7.34 -13.40 14.79
C THR A 345 8.54 -14.28 15.03
N ASN A 346 8.43 -15.56 14.68
CA ASN A 346 9.58 -16.46 14.64
C ASN A 346 10.36 -16.25 13.34
N VAL A 347 11.65 -15.94 13.47
CA VAL A 347 12.58 -15.74 12.37
C VAL A 347 13.55 -16.91 12.31
N SER A 348 13.62 -17.57 11.14
CA SER A 348 14.55 -18.66 10.85
C SER A 348 15.47 -18.36 9.65
N ARG A 349 15.30 -17.20 9.01
CA ARG A 349 16.11 -16.75 7.87
C ARG A 349 16.35 -15.26 7.94
N ALA A 350 17.57 -14.84 7.54
CA ALA A 350 17.92 -13.43 7.42
C ALA A 350 18.71 -13.17 6.13
N THR A 351 18.51 -12.02 5.50
CA THR A 351 19.30 -11.65 4.32
C THR A 351 20.76 -11.37 4.69
N LEU A 352 21.66 -11.76 3.80
CA LEU A 352 23.09 -11.42 3.88
C LEU A 352 23.49 -10.50 2.70
N HIS A 353 22.52 -9.96 1.98
CA HIS A 353 22.64 -9.03 0.87
C HIS A 353 23.57 -9.51 -0.26
N ASN A 354 24.87 -9.59 -0.04
CA ASN A 354 25.89 -9.97 -1.02
C ASN A 354 27.16 -10.50 -0.35
N GLU A 355 28.15 -10.91 -1.16
CA GLU A 355 29.42 -11.42 -0.67
C GLU A 355 30.22 -10.40 0.14
N ASP A 356 30.22 -9.14 -0.31
CA ASP A 356 31.00 -8.08 0.34
C ASP A 356 30.47 -7.82 1.77
N PHE A 357 29.14 -7.88 1.96
CA PHE A 357 28.52 -7.79 3.28
C PHE A 357 28.93 -8.94 4.22
N ILE A 358 29.00 -10.17 3.71
CA ILE A 358 29.46 -11.33 4.49
C ILE A 358 30.92 -11.13 4.92
N LYS A 359 31.78 -10.67 4.00
CA LYS A 359 33.21 -10.42 4.25
C LYS A 359 33.42 -9.26 5.21
N GLU A 360 32.69 -8.14 5.03
CA GLU A 360 32.79 -6.96 5.89
C GLU A 360 32.42 -7.27 7.34
N LYS A 361 31.37 -8.04 7.56
CA LYS A 361 30.90 -8.46 8.90
C LYS A 361 31.58 -9.75 9.38
N ASP A 362 32.37 -10.41 8.56
CA ASP A 362 33.02 -11.71 8.79
C ASP A 362 32.03 -12.76 9.33
N ILE A 363 30.88 -12.89 8.64
CA ILE A 363 29.82 -13.83 9.01
C ILE A 363 30.20 -15.24 8.57
N ARG A 364 30.12 -16.22 9.50
CA ARG A 364 30.49 -17.62 9.24
C ARG A 364 29.40 -18.56 9.73
N ILE A 365 29.35 -19.74 9.12
CA ILE A 365 28.44 -20.81 9.59
C ILE A 365 28.87 -21.21 11.01
N GLY A 366 27.89 -21.30 11.91
CA GLY A 366 28.08 -21.60 13.33
C GLY A 366 28.27 -20.37 14.23
N ASP A 367 28.35 -19.17 13.66
CA ASP A 367 28.45 -17.93 14.46
C ASP A 367 27.15 -17.63 15.21
N THR A 368 27.29 -17.05 16.39
CA THR A 368 26.21 -16.31 17.03
C THR A 368 26.16 -14.92 16.41
N VAL A 369 25.01 -14.52 15.88
CA VAL A 369 24.79 -13.22 15.24
C VAL A 369 23.67 -12.46 15.92
N ARG A 370 23.73 -11.13 15.89
CA ARG A 370 22.60 -10.27 16.21
C ARG A 370 21.81 -10.00 14.94
N ILE A 371 20.52 -10.15 15.06
CA ILE A 371 19.57 -9.87 13.96
C ILE A 371 18.51 -8.88 14.42
N HIS A 372 17.97 -8.15 13.48
CA HIS A 372 16.75 -7.37 13.62
C HIS A 372 15.87 -7.52 12.39
N LYS A 373 14.70 -6.91 12.41
CA LYS A 373 13.88 -6.74 11.19
C LYS A 373 14.05 -5.34 10.63
N ALA A 374 14.75 -5.21 9.50
CA ALA A 374 14.83 -3.96 8.78
C ALA A 374 13.42 -3.51 8.34
N ALA A 375 13.09 -2.24 8.62
CA ALA A 375 11.75 -1.68 8.41
C ALA A 375 10.60 -2.55 9.00
N GLU A 376 10.89 -3.26 10.10
CA GLU A 376 9.97 -4.15 10.83
C GLU A 376 9.50 -5.39 10.06
N ILE A 377 10.01 -5.63 8.86
CA ILE A 377 9.56 -6.70 7.97
C ILE A 377 10.68 -7.68 7.64
N ILE A 378 11.84 -7.20 7.17
CA ILE A 378 12.90 -8.02 6.57
C ILE A 378 13.97 -8.35 7.62
N PRO A 379 14.14 -9.63 8.02
CA PRO A 379 15.24 -10.00 8.92
C PRO A 379 16.59 -9.83 8.23
N GLU A 380 17.53 -9.17 8.92
CA GLU A 380 18.91 -9.03 8.48
C GLU A 380 19.90 -9.21 9.63
N VAL A 381 21.12 -9.60 9.30
CA VAL A 381 22.21 -9.76 10.26
C VAL A 381 22.88 -8.42 10.49
N ILE A 382 22.88 -7.92 11.74
CA ILE A 382 23.52 -6.65 12.13
C ILE A 382 25.02 -6.84 12.36
N SER A 383 25.37 -7.84 13.17
CA SER A 383 26.74 -8.07 13.60
C SER A 383 26.95 -9.51 14.08
N VAL A 384 28.21 -9.91 14.11
CA VAL A 384 28.64 -11.18 14.74
C VAL A 384 29.04 -10.94 16.18
N VAL A 385 28.65 -11.85 17.08
CA VAL A 385 29.07 -11.86 18.48
C VAL A 385 30.38 -12.64 18.57
N VAL A 386 31.47 -11.95 18.29
CA VAL A 386 32.81 -12.57 18.11
C VAL A 386 33.25 -13.38 19.36
N ASP A 387 32.91 -12.91 20.56
CA ASP A 387 33.23 -13.60 21.81
C ASP A 387 32.60 -15.00 21.95
N LYS A 388 31.53 -15.27 21.18
CA LYS A 388 30.85 -16.57 21.15
C LYS A 388 31.30 -17.46 19.98
N ARG A 389 32.22 -16.98 19.14
CA ARG A 389 32.71 -17.73 17.97
C ARG A 389 33.55 -18.92 18.38
N LYS A 390 33.30 -20.03 17.69
CA LYS A 390 34.09 -21.25 17.84
C LYS A 390 35.47 -21.10 17.19
N SER A 391 36.50 -21.71 17.78
CA SER A 391 37.89 -21.59 17.31
C SER A 391 38.15 -22.28 15.96
N ASP A 392 37.28 -23.21 15.57
CA ASP A 392 37.32 -23.94 14.27
C ASP A 392 36.49 -23.33 13.18
N SER A 393 35.93 -22.15 13.41
CA SER A 393 35.12 -21.40 12.43
C SER A 393 35.93 -20.98 11.20
N VAL A 394 35.43 -21.28 10.01
CA VAL A 394 36.07 -20.97 8.73
C VAL A 394 35.32 -19.82 8.03
N PRO A 395 36.02 -18.85 7.42
CA PRO A 395 35.40 -17.81 6.59
C PRO A 395 34.52 -18.42 5.50
N TYR A 396 33.36 -17.82 5.26
CA TYR A 396 32.46 -18.26 4.21
C TYR A 396 32.84 -17.63 2.86
N GLU A 397 32.85 -18.41 1.80
CA GLU A 397 33.06 -17.97 0.44
C GLU A 397 31.85 -18.39 -0.43
N ILE A 398 31.35 -17.47 -1.27
CA ILE A 398 30.28 -17.81 -2.20
C ILE A 398 30.83 -18.78 -3.26
N PRO A 399 30.08 -19.85 -3.60
CA PRO A 399 30.52 -20.81 -4.62
C PRO A 399 30.83 -20.19 -5.97
N ASN A 400 31.89 -20.63 -6.61
CA ASN A 400 32.28 -20.22 -8.00
C ASN A 400 31.39 -20.85 -9.07
N ALA A 401 30.42 -21.69 -8.68
CA ALA A 401 29.45 -22.32 -9.56
C ALA A 401 28.02 -22.02 -9.03
N CYS A 402 27.10 -21.84 -9.98
CA CYS A 402 25.68 -21.64 -9.67
C CYS A 402 25.10 -22.89 -8.98
N PRO A 403 24.42 -22.75 -7.84
CA PRO A 403 23.89 -23.92 -7.09
C PRO A 403 22.76 -24.66 -7.84
N VAL A 404 22.21 -24.08 -8.91
CA VAL A 404 21.07 -24.66 -9.65
C VAL A 404 21.50 -25.30 -10.98
N CYS A 405 22.38 -24.65 -11.75
CA CYS A 405 22.76 -25.12 -13.08
C CYS A 405 24.27 -25.43 -13.22
N GLU A 406 25.03 -25.33 -12.13
CA GLU A 406 26.48 -25.60 -12.06
C GLU A 406 27.38 -24.76 -13.00
N SER A 407 26.76 -23.82 -13.74
CA SER A 407 27.53 -22.91 -14.60
C SER A 407 28.41 -21.97 -13.77
N PRO A 408 29.56 -21.50 -14.29
CA PRO A 408 30.41 -20.56 -13.57
C PRO A 408 29.67 -19.31 -13.11
N THR A 409 30.06 -18.78 -11.96
CA THR A 409 29.58 -17.47 -11.50
C THR A 409 30.52 -16.37 -11.95
N MET A 410 30.01 -15.15 -12.12
CA MET A 410 30.79 -14.01 -12.56
C MET A 410 30.38 -12.74 -11.83
N ARG A 411 31.32 -11.83 -11.59
CA ARG A 411 31.07 -10.48 -11.12
C ARG A 411 31.20 -9.52 -12.29
N ARG A 412 30.24 -8.63 -12.48
CA ARG A 412 30.33 -7.61 -13.54
C ARG A 412 31.20 -6.45 -13.06
N GLU A 413 31.89 -5.79 -13.98
CA GLU A 413 32.73 -4.64 -13.67
C GLU A 413 31.91 -3.49 -13.03
N GLY A 414 32.38 -3.01 -11.90
CA GLY A 414 31.68 -1.95 -11.12
C GLY A 414 30.49 -2.41 -10.32
N GLU A 415 30.16 -3.70 -10.26
CA GLU A 415 29.05 -4.24 -9.47
C GLU A 415 29.53 -5.12 -8.31
N VAL A 416 28.81 -5.05 -7.18
CA VAL A 416 29.07 -5.89 -6.00
C VAL A 416 28.40 -7.26 -6.10
N ALA A 417 27.39 -7.41 -6.95
CA ALA A 417 26.63 -8.63 -7.11
C ALA A 417 27.38 -9.68 -7.91
N ILE A 418 27.21 -10.95 -7.52
CA ILE A 418 27.68 -12.12 -8.24
C ILE A 418 26.52 -12.70 -9.06
N TYR A 419 26.76 -13.10 -10.28
CA TYR A 419 25.77 -13.59 -11.23
C TYR A 419 26.08 -15.00 -11.70
N CYS A 420 25.04 -15.79 -11.96
CA CYS A 420 25.16 -16.98 -12.82
C CYS A 420 25.44 -16.52 -14.24
N SER A 421 26.44 -17.14 -14.89
CA SER A 421 26.80 -16.83 -16.29
C SER A 421 25.84 -17.45 -17.32
N ASN A 422 25.01 -18.39 -16.90
CA ASN A 422 24.04 -19.06 -17.76
C ASN A 422 22.71 -18.25 -17.79
N GLU A 423 22.43 -17.63 -18.92
CA GLU A 423 21.17 -16.91 -19.18
C GLU A 423 19.95 -17.84 -19.18
N HIS A 424 20.15 -19.15 -19.33
CA HIS A 424 19.15 -20.21 -19.32
C HIS A 424 19.16 -21.03 -18.04
N CYS A 425 19.61 -20.43 -16.96
CA CYS A 425 19.54 -21.09 -15.68
C CYS A 425 18.06 -21.35 -15.32
N PRO A 426 17.67 -22.58 -14.97
CA PRO A 426 16.29 -22.91 -14.62
C PRO A 426 15.72 -22.03 -13.49
N ALA A 427 16.57 -21.56 -12.58
CA ALA A 427 16.17 -20.61 -11.56
C ALA A 427 15.82 -19.24 -12.15
N VAL A 428 16.60 -18.74 -13.10
CA VAL A 428 16.36 -17.45 -13.78
C VAL A 428 15.05 -17.51 -14.56
N GLU A 429 14.81 -18.59 -15.30
CA GLU A 429 13.58 -18.77 -16.06
C GLU A 429 12.34 -18.87 -15.14
N LYS A 430 12.43 -19.67 -14.06
CA LYS A 430 11.36 -19.76 -13.05
C LYS A 430 11.02 -18.39 -12.44
N GLU A 431 12.03 -17.67 -11.97
CA GLU A 431 11.83 -16.34 -11.38
C GLU A 431 11.35 -15.32 -12.42
N GLY A 432 11.74 -15.47 -13.70
CA GLY A 432 11.22 -14.71 -14.82
C GLY A 432 9.71 -14.92 -15.01
N ILE A 433 9.22 -16.15 -14.94
CA ILE A 433 7.80 -16.49 -15.03
C ILE A 433 7.02 -15.90 -13.85
N ILE A 434 7.55 -16.03 -12.61
CA ILE A 434 6.93 -15.45 -11.40
C ILE A 434 6.81 -13.93 -11.56
N HIS A 435 7.85 -13.26 -12.03
CA HIS A 435 7.84 -11.83 -12.27
C HIS A 435 6.83 -11.43 -13.35
N PHE A 436 6.84 -12.14 -14.49
CA PHE A 436 5.92 -11.90 -15.60
C PHE A 436 4.45 -12.00 -15.16
N ALA A 437 4.13 -12.97 -14.31
CA ALA A 437 2.79 -13.16 -13.78
C ALA A 437 2.39 -12.14 -12.69
N SER A 438 3.35 -11.40 -12.14
CA SER A 438 3.15 -10.51 -10.98
C SER A 438 2.12 -9.39 -11.25
N ARG A 439 1.60 -8.80 -10.15
CA ARG A 439 0.54 -7.77 -10.17
C ARG A 439 0.87 -6.56 -11.04
N ASP A 440 2.11 -6.09 -10.99
CA ASP A 440 2.54 -4.89 -11.72
C ASP A 440 2.92 -5.20 -13.18
N ALA A 441 3.16 -6.47 -13.50
CA ALA A 441 3.37 -6.99 -14.85
C ALA A 441 2.02 -7.45 -15.46
N MET A 442 1.91 -8.70 -15.87
CA MET A 442 0.74 -9.22 -16.56
C MET A 442 -0.46 -9.47 -15.63
N ASN A 443 -0.25 -9.41 -14.31
CA ASN A 443 -1.28 -9.56 -13.27
C ASN A 443 -2.16 -10.82 -13.47
N VAL A 444 -1.52 -11.97 -13.50
CA VAL A 444 -2.19 -13.26 -13.60
C VAL A 444 -2.65 -13.69 -12.21
N ASP A 445 -3.90 -13.37 -11.88
CA ASP A 445 -4.44 -13.69 -10.57
C ASP A 445 -4.49 -15.21 -10.34
N GLY A 446 -4.09 -15.64 -9.14
CA GLY A 446 -4.01 -17.05 -8.79
C GLY A 446 -2.72 -17.77 -9.24
N LEU A 447 -1.82 -17.14 -10.00
CA LEU A 447 -0.52 -17.71 -10.38
C LEU A 447 0.59 -17.24 -9.44
N GLY A 448 0.60 -17.75 -8.22
CA GLY A 448 1.64 -17.44 -7.23
C GLY A 448 2.92 -18.27 -7.41
N PRO A 449 4.03 -17.93 -6.70
CA PRO A 449 5.31 -18.62 -6.79
C PRO A 449 5.22 -20.15 -6.61
N SER A 450 4.40 -20.62 -5.68
CA SER A 450 4.21 -22.06 -5.40
C SER A 450 3.58 -22.81 -6.58
N ILE A 451 2.65 -22.18 -7.30
CA ILE A 451 2.01 -22.79 -8.47
C ILE A 451 2.97 -22.79 -9.66
N VAL A 452 3.71 -21.69 -9.87
CA VAL A 452 4.77 -21.65 -10.89
C VAL A 452 5.81 -22.73 -10.61
N GLU A 453 6.28 -22.85 -9.37
CA GLU A 453 7.24 -23.88 -8.99
C GLU A 453 6.70 -25.30 -9.25
N ALA A 454 5.45 -25.58 -8.92
CA ALA A 454 4.82 -26.86 -9.19
C ALA A 454 4.70 -27.14 -10.71
N LEU A 455 4.33 -26.14 -11.52
CA LEU A 455 4.25 -26.26 -12.98
C LEU A 455 5.61 -26.50 -13.61
N VAL A 456 6.66 -25.78 -13.18
CA VAL A 456 8.04 -25.97 -13.66
C VAL A 456 8.57 -27.34 -13.25
N THR A 457 8.38 -27.75 -12.00
CA THR A 457 8.84 -29.07 -11.51
C THR A 457 8.17 -30.23 -12.23
N ASN A 458 6.91 -30.08 -12.63
CA ASN A 458 6.19 -31.07 -13.41
C ASN A 458 6.38 -30.93 -14.93
N HIS A 459 7.34 -30.11 -15.39
CA HIS A 459 7.65 -29.85 -16.81
C HIS A 459 6.42 -29.43 -17.63
N ARG A 460 5.53 -28.62 -17.03
CA ARG A 460 4.36 -28.07 -17.73
C ARG A 460 4.65 -26.71 -18.36
N ILE A 461 5.57 -25.98 -17.80
CA ILE A 461 6.05 -24.68 -18.30
C ILE A 461 7.58 -24.59 -18.15
N GLU A 462 8.24 -23.99 -19.11
CA GLU A 462 9.68 -23.64 -19.09
C GLU A 462 9.88 -22.15 -19.35
N THR A 463 8.99 -21.52 -20.11
CA THR A 463 9.04 -20.11 -20.50
C THR A 463 7.72 -19.39 -20.16
N VAL A 464 7.72 -18.06 -20.25
CA VAL A 464 6.51 -17.25 -20.06
C VAL A 464 5.44 -17.52 -21.13
N VAL A 465 5.82 -17.99 -22.31
CA VAL A 465 4.90 -18.32 -23.41
C VAL A 465 4.06 -19.55 -23.10
N ASP A 466 4.66 -20.53 -22.41
CA ASP A 466 3.99 -21.78 -22.06
C ASP A 466 2.76 -21.56 -21.17
N LEU A 467 2.72 -20.44 -20.42
CA LEU A 467 1.55 -20.05 -19.65
C LEU A 467 0.28 -19.97 -20.52
N TYR A 468 0.42 -19.47 -21.74
CA TYR A 468 -0.70 -19.27 -22.67
C TYR A 468 -1.13 -20.55 -23.41
N HIS A 469 -0.37 -21.63 -23.21
CA HIS A 469 -0.65 -22.96 -23.79
C HIS A 469 -1.14 -23.98 -22.75
N LEU A 470 -1.21 -23.59 -21.45
CA LEU A 470 -1.70 -24.45 -20.36
C LEU A 470 -3.15 -24.88 -20.59
N LYS A 471 -3.44 -26.11 -20.22
CA LYS A 471 -4.79 -26.72 -20.25
C LYS A 471 -5.31 -26.99 -18.85
N GLU A 472 -6.61 -27.18 -18.71
CA GLU A 472 -7.26 -27.50 -17.43
C GLU A 472 -6.59 -28.72 -16.78
N GLU A 473 -6.21 -29.72 -17.58
CA GLU A 473 -5.58 -30.97 -17.11
C GLU A 473 -4.20 -30.72 -16.47
N ASP A 474 -3.42 -29.79 -17.01
CA ASP A 474 -2.09 -29.43 -16.47
C ASP A 474 -2.18 -28.85 -15.07
N ILE A 475 -3.19 -28.00 -14.84
CA ILE A 475 -3.40 -27.32 -13.58
C ILE A 475 -4.09 -28.23 -12.55
N THR A 476 -5.08 -29.01 -12.96
CA THR A 476 -5.79 -29.94 -12.05
C THR A 476 -4.94 -31.12 -11.62
N SER A 477 -3.83 -31.40 -12.33
CA SER A 477 -2.84 -32.41 -11.93
C SER A 477 -2.00 -31.97 -10.72
N LEU A 478 -2.01 -30.67 -10.38
CA LEU A 478 -1.26 -30.11 -9.25
C LEU A 478 -1.99 -30.36 -7.94
N GLU A 479 -1.24 -30.58 -6.88
CA GLU A 479 -1.78 -30.78 -5.53
C GLU A 479 -2.61 -29.56 -5.08
N ARG A 480 -3.81 -29.79 -4.54
CA ARG A 480 -4.76 -28.78 -4.06
C ARG A 480 -5.37 -27.86 -5.15
N MET A 481 -5.20 -28.18 -6.43
CA MET A 481 -5.80 -27.44 -7.53
C MET A 481 -7.03 -28.19 -8.08
N GLY A 482 -8.22 -27.71 -7.66
CA GLY A 482 -9.50 -28.24 -8.15
C GLY A 482 -9.91 -27.60 -9.49
N LYS A 483 -10.93 -28.19 -10.14
CA LYS A 483 -11.45 -27.75 -11.44
C LYS A 483 -11.82 -26.26 -11.49
N LYS A 484 -12.49 -25.74 -10.46
CA LYS A 484 -12.87 -24.32 -10.38
C LYS A 484 -11.65 -23.39 -10.31
N SER A 485 -10.63 -23.77 -9.52
CA SER A 485 -9.38 -23.00 -9.43
C SER A 485 -8.61 -23.01 -10.74
N ALA A 486 -8.58 -24.15 -11.45
CA ALA A 486 -7.96 -24.27 -12.77
C ALA A 486 -8.65 -23.37 -13.79
N GLN A 487 -9.97 -23.36 -13.84
CA GLN A 487 -10.74 -22.50 -14.75
C GLN A 487 -10.53 -21.01 -14.45
N ASN A 488 -10.50 -20.61 -13.18
CA ASN A 488 -10.22 -19.23 -12.79
C ASN A 488 -8.81 -18.81 -13.21
N LEU A 489 -7.81 -19.66 -13.02
CA LEU A 489 -6.43 -19.40 -13.41
C LEU A 489 -6.29 -19.28 -14.94
N LEU A 490 -6.89 -20.19 -15.72
CA LEU A 490 -6.90 -20.12 -17.19
C LEU A 490 -7.57 -18.84 -17.69
N LYS A 491 -8.66 -18.43 -17.07
CA LYS A 491 -9.30 -17.16 -17.38
C LYS A 491 -8.37 -15.97 -17.07
N ALA A 492 -7.71 -15.95 -15.91
CA ALA A 492 -6.77 -14.88 -15.55
C ALA A 492 -5.57 -14.82 -16.53
N ILE A 493 -5.08 -15.96 -17.01
CA ILE A 493 -4.06 -16.05 -18.06
C ILE A 493 -4.58 -15.45 -19.36
N ASP A 494 -5.79 -15.77 -19.78
CA ASP A 494 -6.36 -15.23 -21.02
C ASP A 494 -6.63 -13.72 -20.91
N ASP A 495 -7.20 -13.27 -19.80
CA ASP A 495 -7.42 -11.84 -19.52
C ASP A 495 -6.10 -11.04 -19.51
N SER A 496 -4.99 -11.67 -19.14
CA SER A 496 -3.66 -11.03 -19.12
C SER A 496 -3.16 -10.62 -20.49
N LYS A 497 -3.59 -11.28 -21.57
CA LYS A 497 -3.18 -10.97 -22.95
C LYS A 497 -3.47 -9.52 -23.33
N GLN A 498 -4.47 -8.89 -22.73
CA GLN A 498 -4.92 -7.53 -23.04
C GLN A 498 -4.26 -6.43 -22.21
N ARG A 499 -3.21 -6.72 -21.42
CA ARG A 499 -2.61 -5.77 -20.48
C ARG A 499 -1.81 -4.63 -21.13
N GLY A 500 -1.43 -4.75 -22.41
CA GLY A 500 -0.70 -3.73 -23.17
C GLY A 500 0.81 -3.78 -23.07
N LEU A 501 1.48 -3.06 -23.99
CA LEU A 501 2.92 -3.10 -24.18
C LEU A 501 3.71 -2.70 -22.95
N GLY A 502 3.30 -1.64 -22.22
CA GLY A 502 4.03 -1.15 -21.06
C GLY A 502 4.18 -2.21 -19.96
N ARG A 503 3.15 -3.02 -19.74
CA ARG A 503 3.18 -4.12 -18.76
C ARG A 503 3.99 -5.32 -19.26
N VAL A 504 3.95 -5.61 -20.55
CA VAL A 504 4.80 -6.64 -21.16
C VAL A 504 6.26 -6.28 -20.97
N LEU A 505 6.69 -5.06 -21.28
CA LEU A 505 8.06 -4.58 -21.12
C LEU A 505 8.58 -4.75 -19.70
N PHE A 506 7.76 -4.41 -18.71
CA PHE A 506 8.10 -4.66 -17.30
C PHE A 506 8.15 -6.16 -17.00
N GLY A 507 7.17 -6.93 -17.48
CA GLY A 507 7.05 -8.39 -17.27
C GLY A 507 8.22 -9.19 -17.84
N LEU A 508 8.78 -8.77 -18.97
CA LEU A 508 9.95 -9.38 -19.58
C LEU A 508 11.21 -9.24 -18.70
N GLY A 509 11.17 -8.43 -17.65
CA GLY A 509 12.26 -8.29 -16.70
C GLY A 509 13.51 -7.64 -17.26
N ILE A 510 13.37 -6.83 -18.32
CA ILE A 510 14.48 -6.10 -18.94
C ILE A 510 15.20 -5.27 -17.88
N ARG A 511 16.51 -5.42 -17.81
CA ARG A 511 17.33 -4.77 -16.78
C ARG A 511 17.12 -3.26 -16.78
N LEU A 512 16.98 -2.68 -15.59
CA LEU A 512 16.71 -1.25 -15.34
C LEU A 512 15.36 -0.74 -15.82
N ILE A 513 14.53 -1.55 -16.47
CA ILE A 513 13.21 -1.16 -16.93
C ILE A 513 12.17 -1.54 -15.86
N GLY A 514 11.79 -0.56 -15.03
CA GLY A 514 10.71 -0.69 -14.05
C GLY A 514 9.33 -0.47 -14.68
N ALA A 515 8.27 -0.69 -13.91
CA ALA A 515 6.88 -0.53 -14.38
C ALA A 515 6.62 0.87 -14.98
N LYS A 516 7.10 1.94 -14.33
CA LYS A 516 6.95 3.33 -14.81
C LYS A 516 7.69 3.55 -16.14
N ALA A 517 8.95 3.11 -16.21
CA ALA A 517 9.76 3.22 -17.45
C ALA A 517 9.13 2.45 -18.61
N GLY A 518 8.64 1.22 -18.35
CA GLY A 518 7.92 0.43 -19.34
C GLY A 518 6.70 1.16 -19.91
N GLN A 519 5.90 1.80 -19.06
CA GLN A 519 4.75 2.59 -19.50
C GLN A 519 5.16 3.84 -20.30
N THR A 520 6.20 4.57 -19.86
CA THR A 520 6.71 5.74 -20.57
C THR A 520 7.21 5.37 -21.97
N ILE A 521 7.98 4.27 -22.08
CA ILE A 521 8.49 3.77 -23.35
C ILE A 521 7.34 3.32 -24.27
N ALA A 522 6.36 2.59 -23.75
CA ALA A 522 5.22 2.10 -24.51
C ALA A 522 4.33 3.23 -25.07
N LYS A 523 4.16 4.32 -24.35
CA LYS A 523 3.46 5.52 -24.83
C LYS A 523 4.18 6.19 -25.99
N TYR A 524 5.50 6.17 -26.00
CA TYR A 524 6.30 6.80 -27.06
C TYR A 524 6.37 5.94 -28.32
N PHE A 525 6.69 4.65 -28.20
CA PHE A 525 6.87 3.76 -29.33
C PHE A 525 5.56 3.10 -29.82
N THR A 526 4.54 3.04 -29.01
CA THR A 526 3.20 2.47 -29.27
C THR A 526 3.16 1.01 -29.75
N SER A 527 4.24 0.47 -30.34
CA SER A 527 4.35 -0.93 -30.75
C SER A 527 5.71 -1.51 -30.40
N ILE A 528 5.75 -2.81 -30.14
CA ILE A 528 7.01 -3.53 -29.86
C ILE A 528 7.96 -3.49 -31.07
N ASP A 529 7.44 -3.51 -32.29
CA ASP A 529 8.25 -3.53 -33.53
C ASP A 529 9.02 -2.23 -33.71
N SER A 530 8.41 -1.09 -33.41
CA SER A 530 9.09 0.21 -33.42
C SER A 530 10.17 0.27 -32.36
N LEU A 531 9.90 -0.26 -31.15
CA LEU A 531 10.85 -0.31 -30.03
C LEU A 531 12.04 -1.23 -30.32
N MET A 532 11.82 -2.42 -30.90
CA MET A 532 12.89 -3.39 -31.23
C MET A 532 13.92 -2.85 -32.24
N ASN A 533 13.56 -1.84 -33.02
CA ASN A 533 14.41 -1.20 -34.00
C ASN A 533 14.93 0.18 -33.53
N ALA A 534 14.60 0.60 -32.33
CA ALA A 534 15.00 1.89 -31.79
C ALA A 534 16.50 1.98 -31.51
N THR A 535 17.09 3.13 -31.76
CA THR A 535 18.49 3.46 -31.45
C THR A 535 18.63 3.98 -30.02
N ILE A 536 19.87 3.95 -29.49
CA ILE A 536 20.17 4.52 -28.17
C ILE A 536 19.79 6.02 -28.12
N ASP A 537 20.06 6.75 -29.21
CA ASP A 537 19.76 8.19 -29.28
C ASP A 537 18.25 8.46 -29.25
N GLU A 538 17.44 7.69 -29.97
CA GLU A 538 15.98 7.79 -29.91
C GLU A 538 15.42 7.48 -28.51
N LEU A 539 15.93 6.45 -27.87
CA LEU A 539 15.53 6.05 -26.52
C LEU A 539 15.91 7.09 -25.47
N THR A 540 17.09 7.72 -25.59
CA THR A 540 17.53 8.78 -24.64
C THR A 540 16.81 10.11 -24.81
N ASN A 541 16.08 10.32 -25.92
CA ASN A 541 15.22 11.48 -26.08
C ASN A 541 13.91 11.36 -25.28
N ILE A 542 13.59 10.19 -24.73
CA ILE A 542 12.41 10.00 -23.88
C ILE A 542 12.73 10.48 -22.47
N ASP A 543 11.84 11.33 -21.92
CA ASP A 543 11.95 11.80 -20.53
C ASP A 543 12.14 10.62 -19.56
N GLU A 544 13.06 10.74 -18.59
CA GLU A 544 13.40 9.74 -17.59
C GLU A 544 14.15 8.48 -18.11
N ILE A 545 14.45 8.35 -19.40
CA ILE A 545 15.22 7.25 -19.96
C ILE A 545 16.67 7.70 -20.18
N GLY A 546 17.56 7.22 -19.31
CA GLY A 546 19.00 7.53 -19.41
C GLY A 546 19.76 6.57 -20.34
N PRO A 547 21.03 6.91 -20.70
CA PRO A 547 21.85 6.10 -21.62
C PRO A 547 22.02 4.64 -21.19
N THR A 548 22.10 4.37 -19.88
CA THR A 548 22.25 3.00 -19.36
C THR A 548 20.99 2.16 -19.57
N MET A 549 19.79 2.77 -19.43
CA MET A 549 18.52 2.11 -19.69
C MET A 549 18.33 1.86 -21.20
N ALA A 550 18.66 2.85 -22.03
CA ALA A 550 18.61 2.75 -23.48
C ALA A 550 19.51 1.62 -23.99
N LYS A 551 20.74 1.53 -23.47
CA LYS A 551 21.67 0.45 -23.79
C LYS A 551 21.12 -0.91 -23.40
N SER A 552 20.51 -1.03 -22.22
CA SER A 552 19.88 -2.28 -21.74
C SER A 552 18.75 -2.76 -22.66
N LEU A 553 17.93 -1.84 -23.18
CA LEU A 553 16.85 -2.15 -24.14
C LEU A 553 17.43 -2.65 -25.48
N VAL A 554 18.41 -1.92 -26.04
CA VAL A 554 19.04 -2.29 -27.33
C VAL A 554 19.74 -3.64 -27.21
N GLU A 555 20.45 -3.91 -26.10
CA GLU A 555 21.07 -5.21 -25.85
C GLU A 555 20.04 -6.33 -25.74
N TYR A 556 18.94 -6.10 -25.03
CA TYR A 556 17.85 -7.07 -24.87
C TYR A 556 17.22 -7.45 -26.22
N PHE A 557 16.85 -6.48 -27.04
CA PHE A 557 16.25 -6.71 -28.37
C PHE A 557 17.28 -7.05 -29.45
N GLY A 558 18.56 -6.86 -29.20
CA GLY A 558 19.65 -7.36 -30.02
C GLY A 558 19.84 -8.88 -29.94
N ASN A 559 19.33 -9.52 -28.89
CA ASN A 559 19.40 -10.96 -28.70
C ASN A 559 18.30 -11.65 -29.52
N GLU A 560 18.69 -12.56 -30.42
CA GLU A 560 17.80 -13.30 -31.34
C GLU A 560 16.73 -14.09 -30.58
N ARG A 561 17.09 -14.72 -29.47
CA ARG A 561 16.14 -15.47 -28.64
C ARG A 561 15.06 -14.58 -28.01
N ASN A 562 15.42 -13.38 -27.55
CA ASN A 562 14.44 -12.44 -27.01
C ASN A 562 13.47 -11.96 -28.09
N ARG A 563 13.97 -11.77 -29.32
CA ARG A 563 13.11 -11.47 -30.46
C ARG A 563 12.16 -12.64 -30.78
N GLN A 564 12.68 -13.87 -30.75
CA GLN A 564 11.84 -15.06 -30.93
C GLN A 564 10.75 -15.16 -29.83
N LEU A 565 11.11 -14.92 -28.57
CA LEU A 565 10.17 -14.87 -27.44
C LEU A 565 9.03 -13.86 -27.69
N ILE A 566 9.36 -12.69 -28.22
CA ILE A 566 8.36 -11.66 -28.58
C ILE A 566 7.41 -12.19 -29.68
N GLU A 567 7.93 -12.86 -30.70
CA GLU A 567 7.09 -13.45 -31.74
C GLU A 567 6.19 -14.59 -31.21
N GLU A 568 6.70 -15.39 -30.31
CA GLU A 568 5.92 -16.45 -29.67
C GLU A 568 4.79 -15.87 -28.80
N LEU A 569 5.05 -14.78 -28.02
CA LEU A 569 4.02 -14.06 -27.29
C LEU A 569 2.97 -13.45 -28.24
N ARG A 570 3.38 -12.92 -29.39
CA ARG A 570 2.48 -12.42 -30.43
C ARG A 570 1.57 -13.53 -30.96
N HIS A 571 2.13 -14.70 -31.27
CA HIS A 571 1.35 -15.85 -31.74
C HIS A 571 0.40 -16.39 -30.66
N ALA A 572 0.76 -16.27 -29.36
CA ALA A 572 -0.11 -16.60 -28.24
C ALA A 572 -1.25 -15.58 -28.03
N GLY A 573 -1.26 -14.48 -28.80
CA GLY A 573 -2.30 -13.45 -28.75
C GLY A 573 -2.09 -12.36 -27.69
N VAL A 574 -0.86 -12.23 -27.16
CA VAL A 574 -0.52 -11.14 -26.22
C VAL A 574 -0.46 -9.83 -26.99
N ARG A 575 -1.14 -8.81 -26.48
CA ARG A 575 -1.13 -7.47 -27.07
C ARG A 575 0.20 -6.79 -26.85
N LEU A 576 0.96 -6.60 -27.92
CA LEU A 576 2.29 -5.98 -27.96
C LEU A 576 2.27 -4.54 -28.47
N GLU A 577 1.12 -3.92 -28.32
CA GLU A 577 0.84 -2.53 -28.72
C GLU A 577 0.24 -1.81 -27.51
N GLU A 578 0.46 -0.51 -27.44
CA GLU A 578 -0.23 0.36 -26.49
C GLU A 578 -1.41 1.01 -27.23
N GLU A 579 -2.54 1.15 -26.52
CA GLU A 579 -3.62 1.99 -27.06
C GLU A 579 -3.11 3.42 -27.12
N VAL A 580 -2.93 3.91 -28.32
CA VAL A 580 -2.88 5.34 -28.55
C VAL A 580 -4.26 5.84 -28.16
N GLN A 581 -4.39 6.53 -27.03
CA GLN A 581 -5.46 7.51 -26.95
C GLN A 581 -5.15 8.46 -28.11
N GLU A 582 -5.90 8.34 -29.21
CA GLU A 582 -5.80 9.28 -30.32
C GLU A 582 -5.80 10.65 -29.67
N ALA A 583 -4.71 11.41 -29.86
CA ALA A 583 -4.72 12.80 -29.50
C ALA A 583 -5.94 13.37 -30.23
N ALA A 584 -6.99 13.71 -29.48
CA ALA A 584 -8.24 14.21 -30.05
C ALA A 584 -7.97 15.50 -30.83
N GLY A 585 -6.83 16.17 -30.53
CA GLY A 585 -6.32 17.37 -31.20
C GLY A 585 -4.97 17.82 -30.67
N ASN A 586 -4.38 18.83 -31.26
CA ASN A 586 -3.12 19.46 -30.83
C ASN A 586 -3.33 20.93 -30.44
N GLU A 587 -4.57 21.33 -30.17
CA GLU A 587 -4.97 22.72 -29.92
C GLU A 587 -4.27 23.32 -28.70
N LEU A 588 -3.87 22.48 -27.75
CA LEU A 588 -3.19 22.86 -26.52
C LEU A 588 -1.70 22.46 -26.48
N GLU A 589 -1.11 22.15 -27.63
CA GLU A 589 0.31 21.78 -27.70
C GLU A 589 1.20 22.91 -27.12
N GLY A 590 2.10 22.53 -26.23
CA GLY A 590 3.01 23.47 -25.52
C GLY A 590 2.37 24.18 -24.33
N GLN A 591 1.08 23.98 -24.03
CA GLN A 591 0.43 24.52 -22.84
C GLN A 591 0.78 23.67 -21.60
N ILE A 592 1.17 24.34 -20.50
CA ILE A 592 1.35 23.70 -19.19
C ILE A 592 0.22 24.20 -18.29
N ILE A 593 -0.75 23.30 -18.03
CA ILE A 593 -1.99 23.64 -17.35
C ILE A 593 -2.01 23.07 -15.93
N VAL A 594 -2.53 23.85 -14.99
CA VAL A 594 -2.77 23.40 -13.61
C VAL A 594 -4.27 23.49 -13.32
N LEU A 595 -4.84 22.37 -12.86
CA LEU A 595 -6.21 22.31 -12.37
C LEU A 595 -6.21 22.52 -10.84
N THR A 596 -7.06 23.43 -10.36
CA THR A 596 -7.21 23.72 -8.92
C THR A 596 -8.68 23.95 -8.57
N GLY A 597 -9.05 23.79 -7.29
CA GLY A 597 -10.44 23.89 -6.89
C GLY A 597 -11.28 22.66 -7.25
N LYS A 598 -12.58 22.71 -7.00
CA LYS A 598 -13.56 21.66 -7.31
C LYS A 598 -14.26 22.02 -8.62
N LEU A 599 -14.16 21.16 -9.62
CA LEU A 599 -14.98 21.24 -10.82
C LEU A 599 -16.32 20.55 -10.52
N THR A 600 -17.42 21.20 -10.88
CA THR A 600 -18.79 20.73 -10.58
C THR A 600 -19.36 19.85 -11.70
N SER A 601 -18.90 20.05 -12.93
CA SER A 601 -19.39 19.36 -14.13
C SER A 601 -18.66 18.06 -14.43
N MET A 602 -17.41 17.92 -14.00
CA MET A 602 -16.57 16.72 -14.20
C MET A 602 -15.47 16.59 -13.18
N GLY A 603 -14.89 15.38 -13.03
CA GLY A 603 -13.74 15.16 -12.16
C GLY A 603 -12.45 15.83 -12.70
N ARG A 604 -11.57 16.35 -11.81
CA ARG A 604 -10.26 16.92 -12.21
C ARG A 604 -9.41 15.95 -13.03
N THR A 605 -9.50 14.65 -12.75
CA THR A 605 -8.79 13.60 -13.49
C THR A 605 -9.32 13.47 -14.90
N GLU A 606 -10.64 13.57 -15.08
CA GLU A 606 -11.32 13.55 -16.36
C GLU A 606 -11.00 14.80 -17.18
N ALA A 607 -11.11 15.98 -16.56
CA ALA A 607 -10.70 17.25 -17.19
C ALA A 607 -9.22 17.21 -17.59
N GLY A 608 -8.35 16.68 -16.75
CA GLY A 608 -6.93 16.51 -17.04
C GLY A 608 -6.68 15.60 -18.25
N ALA A 609 -7.37 14.46 -18.32
CA ALA A 609 -7.25 13.52 -19.44
C ALA A 609 -7.72 14.14 -20.77
N ILE A 610 -8.80 14.93 -20.76
CA ILE A 610 -9.29 15.64 -21.95
C ILE A 610 -8.25 16.67 -22.43
N LEU A 611 -7.71 17.48 -21.50
CA LEU A 611 -6.69 18.47 -21.84
C LEU A 611 -5.40 17.84 -22.38
N GLU A 612 -4.97 16.72 -21.77
CA GLU A 612 -3.80 15.95 -22.24
C GLU A 612 -4.05 15.30 -23.60
N ALA A 613 -5.26 14.83 -23.88
CA ALA A 613 -5.66 14.30 -25.19
C ALA A 613 -5.60 15.37 -26.31
N HIS A 614 -5.69 16.67 -25.96
CA HIS A 614 -5.56 17.80 -26.87
C HIS A 614 -4.17 18.46 -26.84
N GLY A 615 -3.15 17.77 -26.30
CA GLY A 615 -1.73 18.18 -26.35
C GLY A 615 -1.24 19.03 -25.18
N ALA A 616 -2.05 19.31 -24.15
CA ALA A 616 -1.60 20.02 -22.96
C ALA A 616 -0.74 19.12 -22.05
N LYS A 617 0.17 19.73 -21.30
CA LYS A 617 0.84 19.10 -20.16
C LYS A 617 0.16 19.50 -18.85
N VAL A 618 -0.58 18.58 -18.22
CA VAL A 618 -1.25 18.87 -16.95
C VAL A 618 -0.31 18.60 -15.77
N THR A 619 -0.13 19.60 -14.88
CA THR A 619 0.79 19.50 -13.74
C THR A 619 0.09 19.79 -12.41
N GLY A 620 0.61 19.19 -11.33
CA GLY A 620 0.03 19.32 -10.00
C GLY A 620 0.37 20.62 -9.25
N SER A 621 1.30 21.43 -9.73
CA SER A 621 1.77 22.64 -9.03
C SER A 621 2.01 23.82 -9.97
N VAL A 622 1.67 25.02 -9.50
CA VAL A 622 1.89 26.28 -10.25
C VAL A 622 3.37 26.69 -10.15
N SER A 623 3.98 26.97 -11.29
CA SER A 623 5.37 27.42 -11.43
C SER A 623 5.48 28.50 -12.51
N LYS A 624 6.63 29.14 -12.66
CA LYS A 624 6.89 30.12 -13.73
C LYS A 624 6.74 29.55 -15.15
N LYS A 625 6.71 28.22 -15.28
CA LYS A 625 6.48 27.51 -16.56
C LYS A 625 5.01 27.25 -16.83
N THR A 626 4.12 27.41 -15.85
CA THR A 626 2.68 27.22 -16.01
C THR A 626 2.12 28.31 -16.94
N THR A 627 1.38 27.91 -17.95
CA THR A 627 0.81 28.81 -18.97
C THR A 627 -0.63 29.17 -18.69
N LEU A 628 -1.37 28.30 -18.00
CA LEU A 628 -2.78 28.46 -17.65
C LEU A 628 -3.11 27.77 -16.35
N VAL A 629 -3.93 28.39 -15.52
CA VAL A 629 -4.52 27.75 -14.35
C VAL A 629 -6.04 27.70 -14.54
N ILE A 630 -6.62 26.52 -14.40
CA ILE A 630 -8.08 26.34 -14.45
C ILE A 630 -8.55 26.16 -13.01
N ALA A 631 -9.38 27.10 -12.56
CA ALA A 631 -9.84 27.21 -11.20
C ALA A 631 -11.34 26.89 -11.11
N GLY A 632 -11.68 25.80 -10.43
CA GLY A 632 -13.05 25.53 -9.99
C GLY A 632 -13.35 26.21 -8.66
N ASP A 633 -14.47 25.82 -8.02
CA ASP A 633 -14.86 26.32 -6.72
C ASP A 633 -13.80 26.02 -5.65
N ASP A 634 -13.61 26.92 -4.69
CA ASP A 634 -12.64 26.82 -3.59
C ASP A 634 -11.19 26.60 -4.08
N ALA A 635 -10.79 27.29 -5.13
CA ALA A 635 -9.45 27.25 -5.68
C ALA A 635 -8.46 27.99 -4.75
N GLY A 636 -7.91 27.29 -3.75
CA GLY A 636 -7.03 27.83 -2.69
C GLY A 636 -5.67 28.38 -3.14
N SER A 637 -4.59 28.03 -2.44
CA SER A 637 -3.22 28.60 -2.61
C SER A 637 -2.66 28.59 -4.04
N LYS A 638 -3.09 27.68 -4.91
CA LYS A 638 -2.64 27.63 -6.30
C LYS A 638 -3.18 28.77 -7.13
N LEU A 639 -4.41 29.23 -6.89
CA LEU A 639 -4.99 30.39 -7.53
C LEU A 639 -4.23 31.65 -7.14
N MET A 640 -4.02 31.87 -5.84
CA MET A 640 -3.23 33.01 -5.36
C MET A 640 -1.81 33.03 -5.93
N LYS A 641 -1.18 31.87 -6.06
CA LYS A 641 0.15 31.75 -6.64
C LYS A 641 0.16 32.02 -8.14
N ALA A 642 -0.90 31.68 -8.87
CA ALA A 642 -1.07 32.01 -10.27
C ALA A 642 -1.17 33.53 -10.45
N GLU A 643 -1.99 34.19 -9.64
CA GLU A 643 -2.15 35.65 -9.61
C GLU A 643 -0.84 36.36 -9.29
N GLN A 644 -0.10 35.89 -8.25
CA GLN A 644 1.24 36.45 -7.91
C GLN A 644 2.26 36.32 -9.05
N LEU A 645 2.17 35.27 -9.84
CA LEU A 645 3.07 35.02 -10.97
C LEU A 645 2.55 35.62 -12.28
N GLY A 646 1.37 36.26 -12.27
CA GLY A 646 0.73 36.84 -13.47
C GLY A 646 0.31 35.77 -14.50
N ILE A 647 0.02 34.55 -14.06
CA ILE A 647 -0.40 33.45 -14.95
C ILE A 647 -1.89 33.59 -15.22
N PRO A 648 -2.34 33.46 -16.49
CA PRO A 648 -3.75 33.45 -16.84
C PRO A 648 -4.55 32.43 -16.04
N VAL A 649 -5.72 32.84 -15.54
CA VAL A 649 -6.65 31.97 -14.82
C VAL A 649 -7.95 31.88 -15.61
N MET A 650 -8.47 30.66 -15.75
CA MET A 650 -9.72 30.32 -16.40
C MET A 650 -10.62 29.64 -15.37
N ASP A 651 -11.90 29.93 -15.36
CA ASP A 651 -12.89 29.23 -14.52
C ASP A 651 -13.37 27.92 -15.17
N GLU A 652 -14.24 27.20 -14.49
CA GLU A 652 -14.81 25.95 -14.99
C GLU A 652 -15.65 26.16 -16.25
N GLN A 653 -16.37 27.30 -16.37
CA GLN A 653 -17.13 27.60 -17.54
C GLN A 653 -16.22 27.81 -18.77
N GLY A 654 -15.10 28.50 -18.58
CA GLY A 654 -14.08 28.63 -19.60
C GLY A 654 -13.48 27.29 -20.05
N LEU A 655 -13.27 26.36 -19.11
CA LEU A 655 -12.85 24.99 -19.43
C LEU A 655 -13.90 24.27 -20.28
N LEU A 656 -15.19 24.37 -19.91
CA LEU A 656 -16.26 23.71 -20.65
C LEU A 656 -16.42 24.28 -22.07
N ASP A 657 -16.23 25.58 -22.22
CA ASP A 657 -16.27 26.24 -23.53
C ASP A 657 -15.03 25.83 -24.36
N LEU A 658 -13.83 25.76 -23.74
CA LEU A 658 -12.62 25.27 -24.39
C LEU A 658 -12.78 23.81 -24.88
N ILE A 659 -13.37 22.93 -24.07
CA ILE A 659 -13.63 21.52 -24.43
C ILE A 659 -14.70 21.39 -25.56
N LYS A 660 -15.64 22.32 -25.64
CA LYS A 660 -16.63 22.30 -26.73
C LYS A 660 -16.04 22.71 -28.09
N ASP A 661 -14.97 23.49 -28.07
CA ASP A 661 -14.26 23.92 -29.26
C ASP A 661 -13.33 22.84 -29.84
N PHE A 662 -13.14 21.74 -29.11
CA PHE A 662 -12.44 20.53 -29.50
C PHE A 662 -13.41 19.57 -30.22
#